data_7239a1a6f41cc8c05986026468cc9e79
#
_entry.id   7239a1a6f41cc8c05986026468cc9e79
#
_cell.length_a   1.000
_cell.length_b   1.000
_cell.length_c   1.000
_cell.angle_alpha   90.00
_cell.angle_beta   90.00
_cell.angle_gamma   90.00
#
_symmetry.space_group_name_H-M   'P 1'
#
loop_
_entity.id
_entity.type
_entity.pdbx_description
1 polymer ?
#
loop_
_entity_poly.entity_id
_entity_poly.type
_entity_poly.pdbx_seq_one_letter_code
_entity_poly.pdbx_strand_id
1 'polypeptide(L)'
;RYFDESSKIKMVIDSLNHEGTGDFTAQKLDLVTKSTAKVSLDMDKVNYMKNVALTLDAILGIDLEKSKYTFKENKALINQLPLEFDGFIQMVEAGQEYDLKFKTPTSSFKNFLGVIPSAYAANLDNVKTTGDFTVVGFAKGLYSDTTVPKFNIDIASNNASFKYPDLPKSVQNIVIDTRIINETGVLNDTYVNLDKLSFKIDQDVFNAKANIRNITQNAIVDAALKGTINLANLSKAYPIKLDKPLSGILKADVTTKFDMQSVEKSQYQNINNAGTMSLSGFNYVDENGKKMNISNALVQFNPSQVNLKELNATTGKSDISVTGILENFYGFIFKNQELKGNFNMNSKQLAVDDFMTAGEESKTDSKKADAMKIPAFLNCTLTAKATTVLYDNLTLKDVSGKLIVKDEKVTFENVKTAIFGGRIDMNGAVSTKGKTPVFNMDLKLNQVDIAQSFTQLDLLKKIAPIAGIINGKLNSSIKLNGNLDATELTPDLKTLTGDLLGQLLSTSVNSSNSTLLTALGSNIKFIDVNKINLNDLRAALTFKDGKVNVKPFDINYKDIKATIGGTHGFDQSMNYNLKFEVPTKYLGSEANALIAKLSPAEAEKVQSIPINALLVGNFTNPKITTDINSAVTKLTTQLVNQQKDRLVKQGTSALTDLLNKNKKLGDTTKTVLPATKEEVKTKVKEEVKTKASDLLNGFFNKKKKPADTTKVN
;
A
#
# COMPACT_ATOMS: atom_id res chain seq x y z
N ARG A 1 32.68 22.13 41.98
CA ARG A 1 31.49 22.08 41.08
C ARG A 1 30.97 23.49 40.94
N TYR A 2 30.84 23.94 39.71
CA TYR A 2 30.21 25.19 39.33
C TYR A 2 28.94 24.89 38.57
N PHE A 3 27.85 25.56 38.90
CA PHE A 3 26.58 25.45 38.21
C PHE A 3 25.98 26.83 38.01
N ASP A 4 25.71 27.19 36.80
CA ASP A 4 25.04 28.44 36.40
C ASP A 4 23.67 28.05 35.77
N GLU A 5 22.59 28.37 36.46
CA GLU A 5 21.24 28.07 36.01
C GLU A 5 20.82 28.92 34.81
N SER A 6 21.34 30.14 34.70
CA SER A 6 20.95 31.07 33.65
C SER A 6 21.51 30.64 32.28
N SER A 7 22.76 30.21 32.24
CA SER A 7 23.41 29.69 31.03
C SER A 7 23.35 28.16 30.90
N LYS A 8 22.72 27.47 31.89
CA LYS A 8 22.66 25.99 32.01
C LYS A 8 24.03 25.33 31.90
N ILE A 9 25.04 25.98 32.43
CA ILE A 9 26.42 25.47 32.48
C ILE A 9 26.65 24.73 33.77
N LYS A 10 27.12 23.49 33.66
CA LYS A 10 27.62 22.70 34.79
C LYS A 10 29.04 22.29 34.54
N MET A 11 29.94 22.75 35.40
CA MET A 11 31.34 22.38 35.36
C MET A 11 31.73 21.61 36.63
N VAL A 12 32.39 20.49 36.43
CA VAL A 12 32.94 19.69 37.55
C VAL A 12 34.45 19.60 37.34
N ILE A 13 35.17 19.97 38.36
CA ILE A 13 36.63 19.79 38.45
C ILE A 13 36.86 18.69 39.48
N ASP A 14 37.50 17.62 39.07
CA ASP A 14 37.87 16.48 39.92
C ASP A 14 39.41 16.32 39.92
N SER A 15 39.92 15.69 40.97
CA SER A 15 41.34 15.33 41.08
C SER A 15 42.27 16.55 40.87
N LEU A 16 41.89 17.72 41.41
CA LEU A 16 42.72 18.91 41.34
C LEU A 16 43.94 18.77 42.25
N ASN A 17 45.13 18.75 41.66
CA ASN A 17 46.40 18.94 42.34
C ASN A 17 46.99 20.28 41.89
N HIS A 18 47.39 21.08 42.81
CA HIS A 18 47.95 22.40 42.55
C HIS A 18 49.15 22.65 43.46
N GLU A 19 50.25 23.03 42.88
CA GLU A 19 51.46 23.49 43.56
C GLU A 19 51.80 24.87 43.05
N GLY A 20 52.09 25.81 43.93
CA GLY A 20 52.42 27.15 43.57
C GLY A 20 53.48 27.74 44.50
N THR A 21 54.47 28.45 43.95
CA THR A 21 55.50 29.17 44.67
C THR A 21 55.49 30.62 44.28
N GLY A 22 55.59 31.55 45.27
CA GLY A 22 55.61 33.00 45.09
C GLY A 22 55.71 33.72 46.38
N ASP A 23 55.99 35.01 46.32
CA ASP A 23 56.06 35.90 47.51
C ASP A 23 54.63 36.42 47.81
N PHE A 24 53.88 35.71 48.64
CA PHE A 24 52.51 36.05 49.00
C PHE A 24 52.39 37.24 49.98
N THR A 25 53.52 37.85 50.36
CA THR A 25 53.52 39.07 51.17
C THR A 25 53.50 40.30 50.30
N ALA A 26 53.86 40.21 49.06
CA ALA A 26 53.95 41.32 48.12
C ALA A 26 52.62 41.65 47.48
N GLN A 27 52.30 42.91 47.27
CA GLN A 27 51.14 43.38 46.52
C GLN A 27 51.19 42.94 45.02
N LYS A 28 52.41 42.76 44.50
CA LYS A 28 52.70 42.29 43.15
C LYS A 28 53.71 41.15 43.25
N LEU A 29 53.31 40.02 42.70
CA LEU A 29 54.13 38.81 42.77
C LEU A 29 54.02 38.00 41.45
N ASP A 30 55.01 37.19 41.23
CA ASP A 30 54.94 36.12 40.23
C ASP A 30 54.68 34.79 40.95
N LEU A 31 53.58 34.12 40.59
CA LEU A 31 53.28 32.83 41.06
C LEU A 31 53.64 31.77 39.97
N VAL A 32 54.69 31.01 40.26
CA VAL A 32 55.04 29.86 39.45
C VAL A 32 54.15 28.68 39.89
N THR A 33 53.36 28.15 39.01
CA THR A 33 52.34 27.13 39.36
C THR A 33 52.31 25.94 38.42
N LYS A 34 52.08 24.77 39.01
CA LYS A 34 51.78 23.53 38.28
C LYS A 34 50.46 22.99 38.78
N SER A 35 49.59 22.71 37.87
CA SER A 35 48.26 22.19 38.19
C SER A 35 47.88 21.00 37.31
N THR A 36 47.24 20.01 37.89
CA THR A 36 46.60 18.95 37.13
C THR A 36 45.15 18.80 37.61
N ALA A 37 44.22 18.58 36.72
CA ALA A 37 42.81 18.37 37.04
C ALA A 37 42.13 17.50 36.00
N LYS A 38 40.96 16.98 36.36
CA LYS A 38 39.99 16.43 35.39
C LYS A 38 38.79 17.35 35.34
N VAL A 39 38.41 17.76 34.16
CA VAL A 39 37.28 18.69 33.96
C VAL A 39 36.19 18.04 33.15
N SER A 40 34.95 18.16 33.64
CA SER A 40 33.76 17.86 32.88
C SER A 40 32.92 19.11 32.71
N LEU A 41 32.41 19.35 31.51
CA LEU A 41 31.62 20.52 31.16
C LEU A 41 30.35 20.08 30.40
N ASP A 42 29.20 20.34 31.00
CA ASP A 42 27.91 20.21 30.38
C ASP A 42 27.33 21.60 30.11
N MET A 43 26.78 21.83 28.93
CA MET A 43 26.05 23.05 28.56
C MET A 43 24.75 22.64 27.85
N ASP A 44 23.62 23.13 28.34
CA ASP A 44 22.28 22.87 27.84
C ASP A 44 22.03 21.38 27.51
N LYS A 45 22.37 20.48 28.46
CA LYS A 45 22.29 19.01 28.37
C LYS A 45 23.26 18.34 27.38
N VAL A 46 24.11 19.07 26.68
CA VAL A 46 25.18 18.53 25.85
C VAL A 46 26.47 18.45 26.67
N ASN A 47 27.10 17.28 26.70
CA ASN A 47 28.39 17.10 27.35
C ASN A 47 29.52 17.49 26.38
N TYR A 48 30.13 18.62 26.62
CA TYR A 48 31.26 19.15 25.83
C TYR A 48 32.61 18.58 26.25
N MET A 49 32.78 18.35 27.56
CA MET A 49 33.98 17.73 28.11
C MET A 49 33.57 16.66 29.13
N LYS A 50 34.12 15.46 29.05
CA LYS A 50 33.90 14.39 30.01
C LYS A 50 35.23 13.90 30.56
N ASN A 51 35.51 14.25 31.83
CA ASN A 51 36.74 13.85 32.50
C ASN A 51 38.01 14.21 31.69
N VAL A 52 38.00 15.35 31.03
CA VAL A 52 39.14 15.82 30.24
C VAL A 52 40.30 16.15 31.19
N ALA A 53 41.43 15.51 30.98
CA ALA A 53 42.64 15.79 31.74
C ALA A 53 43.23 17.17 31.36
N LEU A 54 43.37 18.00 32.34
CA LEU A 54 44.08 19.32 32.20
C LEU A 54 45.38 19.28 32.96
N THR A 55 46.43 19.76 32.31
CA THR A 55 47.71 20.04 32.96
C THR A 55 48.05 21.49 32.64
N LEU A 56 48.46 22.25 33.64
CA LEU A 56 48.87 23.66 33.50
C LEU A 56 50.23 23.85 34.15
N ASP A 57 51.16 24.40 33.41
CA ASP A 57 52.44 24.91 33.85
C ASP A 57 52.50 26.42 33.50
N ALA A 58 52.46 27.27 34.50
CA ALA A 58 52.20 28.69 34.31
C ALA A 58 53.02 29.59 35.22
N ILE A 59 53.37 30.75 34.70
CA ILE A 59 53.87 31.87 35.48
C ILE A 59 52.81 32.97 35.45
N LEU A 60 52.18 33.21 36.60
CA LEU A 60 51.13 34.21 36.79
C LEU A 60 51.73 35.46 37.49
N GLY A 61 51.83 36.58 36.79
CA GLY A 61 52.00 37.85 37.41
C GLY A 61 50.73 38.34 38.08
N ILE A 62 50.70 38.42 39.40
CA ILE A 62 49.54 38.83 40.19
C ILE A 62 49.78 40.27 40.68
N ASP A 63 48.88 41.18 40.33
CA ASP A 63 48.82 42.57 40.86
C ASP A 63 47.50 42.66 41.67
N LEU A 64 47.61 42.57 42.98
CA LEU A 64 46.47 42.60 43.91
C LEU A 64 45.81 43.98 43.97
N GLU A 65 46.60 45.10 43.80
CA GLU A 65 46.01 46.41 43.76
C GLU A 65 45.07 46.65 42.60
N LYS A 66 45.42 46.05 41.43
CA LYS A 66 44.67 46.19 40.21
C LYS A 66 43.79 45.02 39.97
N SER A 67 43.81 43.99 40.84
CA SER A 67 43.11 42.68 40.64
C SER A 67 43.41 42.12 39.27
N LYS A 68 44.66 42.18 38.81
CA LYS A 68 45.13 41.80 37.48
C LYS A 68 45.98 40.54 37.55
N TYR A 69 45.69 39.57 36.74
CA TYR A 69 46.37 38.29 36.62
C TYR A 69 46.96 38.19 35.22
N THR A 70 48.29 38.32 35.11
CA THR A 70 49.01 38.31 33.83
C THR A 70 49.64 36.94 33.61
N PHE A 71 49.25 36.29 32.53
CA PHE A 71 49.84 35.04 32.07
C PHE A 71 51.09 35.33 31.26
N LYS A 72 52.27 35.02 31.80
CA LYS A 72 53.56 35.38 31.19
C LYS A 72 54.08 34.29 30.25
N GLU A 73 54.32 33.12 30.78
CA GLU A 73 54.76 31.94 30.02
C GLU A 73 53.94 30.76 30.51
N ASN A 74 52.97 30.33 29.68
CA ASN A 74 52.00 29.32 30.10
C ASN A 74 51.87 28.23 29.08
N LYS A 75 51.91 27.01 29.57
CA LYS A 75 51.73 25.81 28.79
C LYS A 75 50.62 24.96 29.44
N ALA A 76 49.65 24.58 28.67
CA ALA A 76 48.61 23.68 29.12
C ALA A 76 48.57 22.44 28.20
N LEU A 77 48.08 21.33 28.77
CA LEU A 77 47.64 20.18 28.02
C LEU A 77 46.15 19.97 28.26
N ILE A 78 45.39 19.96 27.23
CA ILE A 78 43.96 19.56 27.26
C ILE A 78 43.87 18.16 26.69
N ASN A 79 43.76 17.13 27.55
CA ASN A 79 44.12 15.75 27.23
C ASN A 79 45.57 15.67 26.69
N GLN A 80 45.73 15.54 25.39
CA GLN A 80 47.03 15.51 24.72
C GLN A 80 47.27 16.73 23.83
N LEU A 81 46.31 17.67 23.75
CA LEU A 81 46.47 18.88 22.95
C LEU A 81 47.28 19.93 23.70
N PRO A 82 48.49 20.23 23.27
CA PRO A 82 49.30 21.28 23.91
C PRO A 82 48.73 22.66 23.53
N LEU A 83 48.70 23.56 24.49
CA LEU A 83 48.27 24.93 24.33
C LEU A 83 49.25 25.86 25.01
N GLU A 84 49.77 26.85 24.30
CA GLU A 84 50.50 28.00 24.81
C GLU A 84 49.55 29.17 24.84
N PHE A 85 49.62 29.96 25.91
CA PHE A 85 48.81 31.15 26.03
C PHE A 85 49.50 32.22 26.86
N ASP A 86 49.23 33.48 26.50
CA ASP A 86 49.68 34.65 27.17
C ASP A 86 48.60 35.74 27.25
N GLY A 87 48.83 36.78 28.05
CA GLY A 87 47.93 37.90 28.22
C GLY A 87 47.54 38.16 29.66
N PHE A 88 46.31 38.64 29.89
CA PHE A 88 45.86 38.92 31.24
C PHE A 88 44.31 38.73 31.37
N ILE A 89 43.92 38.55 32.63
CA ILE A 89 42.54 38.72 33.13
C ILE A 89 42.61 39.75 34.25
N GLN A 90 41.75 40.76 34.20
CA GLN A 90 41.67 41.82 35.25
C GLN A 90 40.22 41.90 35.75
N MET A 91 40.05 41.83 37.06
CA MET A 91 38.74 42.08 37.68
C MET A 91 38.54 43.62 37.69
N VAL A 92 37.40 44.05 37.13
CA VAL A 92 36.96 45.45 37.08
C VAL A 92 35.51 45.53 37.61
N GLU A 93 35.06 46.71 37.95
CA GLU A 93 33.72 46.93 38.51
C GLU A 93 32.62 46.36 37.66
N ALA A 94 32.75 46.41 36.32
CA ALA A 94 31.77 45.93 35.36
C ALA A 94 31.90 44.43 35.03
N GLY A 95 32.85 43.68 35.62
CA GLY A 95 33.07 42.26 35.34
C GLY A 95 34.54 41.88 35.25
N GLN A 96 34.93 41.18 34.20
CA GLN A 96 36.30 40.72 33.97
C GLN A 96 36.78 41.18 32.61
N GLU A 97 37.92 41.89 32.55
CA GLU A 97 38.55 42.27 31.31
C GLU A 97 39.59 41.22 30.91
N TYR A 98 39.49 40.77 29.65
CA TYR A 98 40.35 39.76 29.05
C TYR A 98 41.21 40.41 27.95
N ASP A 99 42.47 40.04 27.87
CA ASP A 99 43.34 40.21 26.69
C ASP A 99 44.23 38.95 26.63
N LEU A 100 43.71 37.88 26.02
CA LEU A 100 44.36 36.59 25.94
C LEU A 100 44.66 36.24 24.49
N LYS A 101 45.80 35.64 24.26
CA LYS A 101 46.18 34.98 23.01
C LYS A 101 46.57 33.56 23.33
N PHE A 102 46.25 32.66 22.42
CA PHE A 102 46.58 31.24 22.59
C PHE A 102 46.87 30.57 21.23
N LYS A 103 47.72 29.58 21.28
CA LYS A 103 48.04 28.76 20.11
C LYS A 103 48.41 27.32 20.52
N THR A 104 48.18 26.39 19.66
CA THR A 104 48.86 25.10 19.74
C THR A 104 50.26 25.29 19.15
N PRO A 105 51.35 24.92 19.85
CA PRO A 105 52.67 24.87 19.23
C PRO A 105 52.66 23.82 18.11
N THR A 106 53.52 22.92 17.98
CA THR A 106 53.41 21.77 17.08
C THR A 106 52.42 20.76 17.65
N SER A 107 51.32 20.52 16.97
CA SER A 107 50.32 19.56 17.41
C SER A 107 50.03 18.55 16.31
N SER A 108 49.88 17.28 16.69
CA SER A 108 49.48 16.25 15.78
C SER A 108 47.95 16.19 15.63
N PHE A 109 47.46 15.76 14.50
CA PHE A 109 46.04 15.55 14.27
C PHE A 109 45.42 14.58 15.30
N LYS A 110 46.22 13.67 15.89
CA LYS A 110 45.78 12.79 16.98
C LYS A 110 45.34 13.60 18.21
N ASN A 111 46.06 14.66 18.56
CA ASN A 111 45.74 15.47 19.73
C ASN A 111 44.40 16.20 19.56
N PHE A 112 44.07 16.63 18.35
CA PHE A 112 42.76 17.17 18.03
C PHE A 112 41.63 16.15 18.22
N LEU A 113 41.80 14.90 17.75
CA LEU A 113 40.78 13.87 17.94
C LEU A 113 40.46 13.61 19.43
N GLY A 114 41.45 13.77 20.30
CA GLY A 114 41.31 13.62 21.74
C GLY A 114 40.52 14.73 22.44
N VAL A 115 40.23 15.86 21.77
CA VAL A 115 39.44 16.96 22.34
C VAL A 115 38.06 17.11 21.69
N ILE A 116 37.74 16.30 20.66
CA ILE A 116 36.38 16.22 20.10
C ILE A 116 35.42 15.66 21.16
N PRO A 117 34.29 16.35 21.44
CA PRO A 117 33.31 15.85 22.41
C PRO A 117 32.87 14.43 22.10
N SER A 118 32.79 13.60 23.15
CA SER A 118 32.42 12.15 23.00
C SER A 118 31.05 11.91 22.34
N ALA A 119 30.18 12.90 22.37
CA ALA A 119 28.92 12.88 21.66
C ALA A 119 29.09 12.81 20.13
N TYR A 120 30.21 13.30 19.59
CA TYR A 120 30.51 13.36 18.15
C TYR A 120 31.62 12.42 17.71
N ALA A 121 32.31 11.77 18.65
CA ALA A 121 33.54 11.02 18.40
C ALA A 121 33.57 9.67 19.13
N ALA A 122 32.61 8.81 18.89
CA ALA A 122 32.66 7.45 19.42
C ALA A 122 33.85 6.67 18.78
N ASN A 123 34.68 6.01 19.62
CA ASN A 123 35.73 5.05 19.22
C ASN A 123 36.98 5.63 18.53
N LEU A 124 37.44 6.81 18.90
CA LEU A 124 38.70 7.40 18.35
C LEU A 124 39.98 6.96 19.07
N ASP A 125 39.91 6.24 20.18
CA ASP A 125 41.05 6.00 21.09
C ASP A 125 42.23 5.26 20.46
N ASN A 126 41.97 4.37 19.47
CA ASN A 126 42.98 3.52 18.82
C ASN A 126 43.30 3.92 17.37
N VAL A 127 42.84 5.08 16.92
CA VAL A 127 43.00 5.53 15.54
C VAL A 127 44.43 5.95 15.26
N LYS A 128 45.04 5.46 14.19
CA LYS A 128 46.34 5.93 13.68
C LYS A 128 46.11 7.19 12.87
N THR A 129 46.90 8.24 13.18
CA THR A 129 46.79 9.56 12.52
C THR A 129 48.12 10.01 11.98
N THR A 130 48.11 10.84 10.96
CA THR A 130 49.25 11.64 10.49
C THR A 130 48.80 13.06 10.23
N GLY A 131 49.76 13.97 10.09
CA GLY A 131 49.50 15.39 9.78
C GLY A 131 49.36 16.27 11.00
N ASP A 132 49.34 17.55 10.74
CA ASP A 132 49.38 18.61 11.72
C ASP A 132 47.97 19.15 11.98
N PHE A 133 47.80 19.68 13.18
CA PHE A 133 46.63 20.40 13.60
C PHE A 133 47.06 21.67 14.37
N THR A 134 46.47 22.79 14.02
CA THR A 134 46.77 24.06 14.66
C THR A 134 45.52 24.74 15.14
N VAL A 135 45.57 25.31 16.33
CA VAL A 135 44.61 26.28 16.84
C VAL A 135 45.35 27.53 17.19
N VAL A 136 44.90 28.65 16.68
CA VAL A 136 45.43 30.00 17.03
C VAL A 136 44.23 30.88 17.34
N GLY A 137 44.32 31.64 18.43
CA GLY A 137 43.20 32.51 18.76
C GLY A 137 43.53 33.62 19.74
N PHE A 138 42.58 34.50 19.89
CA PHE A 138 42.57 35.51 20.92
C PHE A 138 41.19 35.70 21.52
N ALA A 139 41.15 36.22 22.75
CA ALA A 139 39.93 36.71 23.40
C ALA A 139 40.26 38.08 24.06
N LYS A 140 39.54 39.14 23.64
CA LYS A 140 39.82 40.48 24.10
C LYS A 140 38.57 41.29 24.40
N GLY A 141 38.48 41.87 25.60
CA GLY A 141 37.38 42.73 26.04
C GLY A 141 36.74 42.30 27.34
N LEU A 142 35.62 42.92 27.65
CA LEU A 142 34.90 42.71 28.92
C LEU A 142 34.03 41.45 28.86
N TYR A 143 34.14 40.62 29.87
CA TYR A 143 33.15 39.59 30.21
C TYR A 143 32.26 40.09 31.35
N SER A 144 30.94 40.11 31.12
CA SER A 144 29.93 40.52 32.09
C SER A 144 28.64 39.71 31.85
N ASP A 145 27.58 40.02 32.57
CA ASP A 145 26.27 39.42 32.35
C ASP A 145 25.69 39.62 30.94
N THR A 146 26.17 40.65 30.23
CA THR A 146 25.64 41.05 28.93
C THR A 146 26.67 41.02 27.81
N THR A 147 27.95 40.86 28.11
CA THR A 147 29.04 40.91 27.14
C THR A 147 29.98 39.72 27.28
N VAL A 148 30.54 39.29 26.18
CA VAL A 148 31.67 38.35 26.12
C VAL A 148 32.86 39.05 25.49
N PRO A 149 34.11 38.64 25.76
CA PRO A 149 35.25 39.15 25.00
C PRO A 149 35.05 38.93 23.50
N LYS A 150 35.49 39.85 22.66
CA LYS A 150 35.65 39.60 21.23
C LYS A 150 36.70 38.53 21.03
N PHE A 151 36.46 37.57 20.15
CA PHE A 151 37.42 36.51 19.90
C PHE A 151 37.45 36.07 18.43
N ASN A 152 38.59 35.55 18.05
CA ASN A 152 38.77 34.76 16.85
C ASN A 152 39.55 33.49 17.21
N ILE A 153 39.05 32.33 16.78
CA ILE A 153 39.70 31.04 16.97
C ILE A 153 39.84 30.41 15.59
N ASP A 154 41.07 30.42 15.07
CA ASP A 154 41.42 29.80 13.79
C ASP A 154 41.84 28.35 14.05
N ILE A 155 41.24 27.43 13.35
CA ILE A 155 41.46 25.98 13.43
C ILE A 155 41.83 25.47 12.03
N ALA A 156 43.06 24.95 11.90
CA ALA A 156 43.54 24.48 10.60
C ALA A 156 44.21 23.12 10.70
N SER A 157 44.08 22.36 9.62
CA SER A 157 44.83 21.14 9.38
C SER A 157 45.14 21.06 7.89
N ASN A 158 46.36 20.66 7.55
CA ASN A 158 46.77 20.46 6.17
C ASN A 158 47.27 19.02 6.00
N ASN A 159 46.68 18.31 5.05
CA ASN A 159 47.07 16.95 4.69
C ASN A 159 47.08 15.94 5.86
N ALA A 160 46.14 16.08 6.78
CA ALA A 160 45.98 15.09 7.84
C ALA A 160 45.37 13.81 7.33
N SER A 161 45.52 12.75 8.09
CA SER A 161 44.88 11.47 7.82
C SER A 161 44.51 10.75 9.11
N PHE A 162 43.54 9.85 9.00
CA PHE A 162 43.30 8.87 10.06
C PHE A 162 42.94 7.50 9.48
N LYS A 163 43.28 6.46 10.25
CA LYS A 163 42.96 5.06 9.92
C LYS A 163 42.59 4.30 11.18
N TYR A 164 41.45 3.63 11.16
CA TYR A 164 41.10 2.69 12.20
C TYR A 164 41.91 1.41 12.06
N PRO A 165 42.38 0.80 13.17
CA PRO A 165 43.25 -0.39 13.13
C PRO A 165 42.66 -1.54 12.34
N ASP A 166 41.39 -1.79 12.54
CA ASP A 166 40.64 -2.95 11.99
C ASP A 166 40.03 -2.68 10.61
N LEU A 167 40.19 -1.46 10.07
CA LEU A 167 39.65 -1.11 8.76
C LEU A 167 40.73 -1.04 7.69
N PRO A 168 40.48 -1.56 6.47
CA PRO A 168 41.49 -1.65 5.43
C PRO A 168 41.86 -0.30 4.81
N LYS A 169 40.96 0.70 4.87
CA LYS A 169 41.15 2.03 4.25
C LYS A 169 41.31 3.13 5.27
N SER A 170 41.86 4.24 4.81
CA SER A 170 42.08 5.46 5.58
C SER A 170 41.36 6.64 4.96
N VAL A 171 41.01 7.62 5.77
CA VAL A 171 40.66 8.97 5.32
C VAL A 171 41.93 9.78 5.23
N GLN A 172 42.21 10.34 4.08
CA GLN A 172 43.47 11.01 3.73
C GLN A 172 43.24 12.41 3.22
N ASN A 173 44.31 13.18 3.10
CA ASN A 173 44.31 14.56 2.58
C ASN A 173 43.24 15.41 3.26
N ILE A 174 43.08 15.23 4.57
CA ILE A 174 42.16 16.02 5.35
C ILE A 174 42.73 17.45 5.46
N VAL A 175 41.95 18.37 4.94
CA VAL A 175 42.21 19.81 5.06
C VAL A 175 41.04 20.42 5.80
N ILE A 176 41.34 21.13 6.88
CA ILE A 176 40.38 21.89 7.68
C ILE A 176 40.85 23.32 7.72
N ASP A 177 39.95 24.25 7.45
CA ASP A 177 40.15 25.69 7.64
C ASP A 177 38.85 26.25 8.21
N THR A 178 38.83 26.52 9.50
CA THR A 178 37.63 26.90 10.24
C THR A 178 37.95 28.02 11.20
N ARG A 179 37.07 29.00 11.28
CA ARG A 179 37.16 30.13 12.20
C ARG A 179 35.89 30.25 13.03
N ILE A 180 36.08 30.47 14.35
CA ILE A 180 34.98 30.75 15.28
C ILE A 180 35.18 32.20 15.72
N ILE A 181 34.25 33.09 15.43
CA ILE A 181 34.46 34.52 15.48
C ILE A 181 33.35 35.21 16.29
N ASN A 182 33.73 36.14 17.16
CA ASN A 182 32.86 37.13 17.77
C ASN A 182 33.53 38.51 17.68
N GLU A 183 32.99 39.40 16.87
CA GLU A 183 33.54 40.73 16.61
C GLU A 183 32.87 41.84 17.43
N THR A 184 31.72 41.57 18.02
CA THR A 184 30.86 42.57 18.66
C THR A 184 31.02 42.60 20.19
N GLY A 185 31.29 41.45 20.79
CA GLY A 185 31.21 41.24 22.23
C GLY A 185 29.80 40.82 22.68
N VAL A 186 28.86 40.61 21.78
CA VAL A 186 27.55 40.04 22.05
C VAL A 186 27.60 38.55 21.72
N LEU A 187 27.31 37.70 22.68
CA LEU A 187 27.43 36.25 22.52
C LEU A 187 26.65 35.72 21.31
N ASN A 188 25.45 36.25 21.05
CA ASN A 188 24.58 35.84 19.95
C ASN A 188 25.13 36.17 18.55
N ASP A 189 26.10 37.10 18.45
CA ASP A 189 26.76 37.46 17.19
C ASP A 189 27.90 36.50 16.84
N THR A 190 28.13 35.49 17.65
CA THR A 190 29.14 34.48 17.37
C THR A 190 28.75 33.67 16.14
N TYR A 191 29.69 33.47 15.24
CA TYR A 191 29.52 32.69 14.02
C TYR A 191 30.70 31.78 13.74
N VAL A 192 30.47 30.74 12.92
CA VAL A 192 31.51 29.82 12.47
C VAL A 192 31.60 29.89 10.94
N ASN A 193 32.82 30.11 10.45
CA ASN A 193 33.20 29.98 9.06
C ASN A 193 34.00 28.69 8.89
N LEU A 194 33.44 27.70 8.19
CA LEU A 194 34.17 26.57 7.63
C LEU A 194 34.54 26.94 6.19
N ASP A 195 35.74 27.56 6.02
CA ASP A 195 36.18 27.99 4.70
C ASP A 195 36.57 26.80 3.83
N LYS A 196 37.04 25.71 4.44
CA LYS A 196 37.36 24.46 3.76
C LYS A 196 37.31 23.28 4.70
N LEU A 197 36.57 22.27 4.29
CA LEU A 197 36.73 20.90 4.75
C LEU A 197 36.90 20.04 3.50
N SER A 198 38.02 19.34 3.38
CA SER A 198 38.30 18.44 2.29
C SER A 198 38.88 17.15 2.83
N PHE A 199 38.49 16.02 2.24
CA PHE A 199 39.10 14.73 2.54
C PHE A 199 39.02 13.79 1.33
N LYS A 200 39.81 12.73 1.39
CA LYS A 200 39.88 11.71 0.35
C LYS A 200 39.83 10.31 0.95
N ILE A 201 39.06 9.41 0.31
CA ILE A 201 39.09 7.97 0.57
C ILE A 201 39.41 7.30 -0.77
N ASP A 202 40.59 6.70 -0.93
CA ASP A 202 41.16 6.27 -2.21
C ASP A 202 41.16 7.40 -3.26
N GLN A 203 40.29 7.31 -4.29
CA GLN A 203 40.14 8.31 -5.34
C GLN A 203 38.94 9.26 -5.10
N ASP A 204 38.13 8.93 -4.09
CA ASP A 204 36.91 9.68 -3.78
C ASP A 204 37.29 10.96 -3.02
N VAL A 205 36.95 12.13 -3.58
CA VAL A 205 37.21 13.45 -2.99
C VAL A 205 35.92 14.10 -2.58
N PHE A 206 35.88 14.63 -1.36
CA PHE A 206 34.77 15.38 -0.83
C PHE A 206 35.20 16.72 -0.28
N ASN A 207 34.45 17.78 -0.57
CA ASN A 207 34.71 19.14 -0.13
C ASN A 207 33.44 19.72 0.48
N ALA A 208 33.60 20.50 1.55
CA ALA A 208 32.50 21.24 2.16
C ALA A 208 33.00 22.66 2.55
N LYS A 209 32.06 23.60 2.52
CA LYS A 209 32.18 24.96 3.08
C LYS A 209 30.89 25.26 3.82
N ALA A 210 30.97 26.03 4.91
CA ALA A 210 29.80 26.47 5.63
C ALA A 210 30.02 27.81 6.35
N ASN A 211 28.98 28.62 6.46
CA ASN A 211 28.87 29.72 7.39
C ASN A 211 27.66 29.43 8.31
N ILE A 212 27.91 29.44 9.61
CA ILE A 212 26.91 29.18 10.63
C ILE A 212 26.80 30.38 11.56
N ARG A 213 25.65 31.05 11.57
CA ARG A 213 25.35 32.23 12.39
C ARG A 213 24.30 31.93 13.42
N ASN A 214 24.14 32.82 14.42
CA ASN A 214 23.14 32.68 15.49
C ASN A 214 23.24 31.34 16.24
N ILE A 215 24.46 30.85 16.47
CA ILE A 215 24.70 29.47 16.98
C ILE A 215 24.14 29.24 18.38
N THR A 216 23.91 30.30 19.16
CA THR A 216 23.38 30.25 20.53
C THR A 216 21.87 30.30 20.60
N GLN A 217 21.17 30.53 19.50
CA GLN A 217 19.72 30.64 19.44
C GLN A 217 19.13 29.73 18.31
N ASN A 218 18.83 30.36 17.18
CA ASN A 218 18.34 29.66 16.00
C ASN A 218 19.43 29.68 14.93
N ALA A 219 20.28 28.67 14.89
CA ALA A 219 21.44 28.65 13.99
C ALA A 219 20.99 28.70 12.53
N ILE A 220 21.55 29.65 11.78
CA ILE A 220 21.39 29.80 10.33
C ILE A 220 22.61 29.18 9.67
N VAL A 221 22.40 28.15 8.88
CA VAL A 221 23.40 27.40 8.14
C VAL A 221 23.36 27.78 6.67
N ASP A 222 24.52 28.20 6.11
CA ASP A 222 24.73 28.40 4.68
C ASP A 222 25.92 27.51 4.29
N ALA A 223 25.66 26.44 3.51
CA ALA A 223 26.67 25.42 3.25
C ALA A 223 26.72 25.03 1.77
N ALA A 224 27.92 24.66 1.31
CA ALA A 224 28.16 24.08 0.00
C ALA A 224 28.90 22.73 0.16
N LEU A 225 28.40 21.71 -0.47
CA LEU A 225 28.91 20.34 -0.46
C LEU A 225 29.22 19.91 -1.89
N LYS A 226 30.44 19.45 -2.16
CA LYS A 226 30.84 18.99 -3.49
C LYS A 226 31.76 17.79 -3.39
N GLY A 227 31.41 16.70 -4.07
CA GLY A 227 32.29 15.54 -4.06
C GLY A 227 31.71 14.28 -4.63
N THR A 228 32.55 13.25 -4.57
CA THR A 228 32.22 11.88 -4.95
C THR A 228 32.64 10.95 -3.82
N ILE A 229 31.76 10.04 -3.43
CA ILE A 229 32.05 9.01 -2.41
C ILE A 229 31.55 7.66 -2.94
N ASN A 230 32.46 6.69 -3.01
CA ASN A 230 32.08 5.29 -3.15
C ASN A 230 31.66 4.76 -1.77
N LEU A 231 30.38 4.47 -1.63
CA LEU A 231 29.78 4.03 -0.36
C LEU A 231 30.40 2.74 0.17
N ALA A 232 30.92 1.87 -0.71
CA ALA A 232 31.66 0.68 -0.31
C ALA A 232 33.02 0.99 0.34
N ASN A 233 33.58 2.19 0.10
CA ASN A 233 34.80 2.65 0.72
C ASN A 233 34.53 3.27 2.10
N LEU A 234 33.35 3.84 2.29
CA LEU A 234 33.01 4.54 3.54
C LEU A 234 33.05 3.58 4.74
N SER A 235 32.41 2.42 4.68
CA SER A 235 32.44 1.41 5.75
C SER A 235 33.82 0.75 5.95
N LYS A 236 34.68 0.84 4.95
CA LYS A 236 36.06 0.35 5.02
C LYS A 236 37.04 1.36 5.61
N ALA A 237 36.64 2.63 5.69
CA ALA A 237 37.45 3.73 6.22
C ALA A 237 36.93 4.28 7.56
N TYR A 238 35.64 4.13 7.84
CA TYR A 238 34.97 4.59 9.06
C TYR A 238 34.05 3.49 9.62
N PRO A 239 34.02 3.21 10.93
CA PRO A 239 33.26 2.12 11.53
C PRO A 239 31.77 2.43 11.60
N ILE A 240 31.07 2.32 10.48
CA ILE A 240 29.63 2.39 10.41
C ILE A 240 29.07 1.02 10.74
N LYS A 241 28.23 0.92 11.76
CA LYS A 241 27.50 -0.31 12.05
C LYS A 241 26.41 -0.48 11.00
N LEU A 242 26.66 -1.31 10.03
CA LEU A 242 25.72 -1.72 8.99
C LEU A 242 25.64 -3.24 9.03
N ASP A 243 24.43 -3.76 9.04
CA ASP A 243 24.22 -5.22 8.99
C ASP A 243 24.73 -5.80 7.66
N LYS A 244 24.75 -4.99 6.60
CA LYS A 244 25.28 -5.36 5.29
C LYS A 244 26.04 -4.21 4.66
N PRO A 245 27.12 -4.49 3.87
CA PRO A 245 27.94 -3.47 3.25
C PRO A 245 27.13 -2.66 2.22
N LEU A 246 27.27 -1.34 2.27
CA LEU A 246 26.76 -0.46 1.22
C LEU A 246 27.61 -0.56 -0.05
N SER A 247 27.02 -0.29 -1.20
CA SER A 247 27.69 -0.16 -2.48
C SER A 247 27.17 1.06 -3.24
N GLY A 248 27.80 1.40 -4.34
CA GLY A 248 27.38 2.53 -5.18
C GLY A 248 28.21 3.77 -5.00
N ILE A 249 28.04 4.70 -5.93
CA ILE A 249 28.78 5.97 -5.99
C ILE A 249 27.78 7.11 -5.75
N LEU A 250 27.99 7.85 -4.69
CA LEU A 250 27.29 9.08 -4.37
C LEU A 250 28.11 10.27 -4.91
N LYS A 251 27.47 11.12 -5.72
CA LYS A 251 28.03 12.42 -6.16
C LYS A 251 27.12 13.53 -5.68
N ALA A 252 27.71 14.60 -5.17
CA ALA A 252 26.99 15.78 -4.71
C ALA A 252 27.67 17.06 -5.24
N ASP A 253 26.86 18.02 -5.65
CA ASP A 253 27.24 19.42 -5.89
C ASP A 253 26.02 20.26 -5.48
N VAL A 254 25.97 20.62 -4.18
CA VAL A 254 24.77 21.17 -3.53
C VAL A 254 25.14 22.34 -2.66
N THR A 255 24.38 23.41 -2.76
CA THR A 255 24.33 24.50 -1.77
C THR A 255 23.02 24.46 -1.03
N THR A 256 23.06 24.75 0.27
CA THR A 256 21.87 24.77 1.11
C THR A 256 21.95 25.94 2.11
N LYS A 257 20.83 26.60 2.35
CA LYS A 257 20.68 27.63 3.35
C LYS A 257 19.39 27.45 4.12
N PHE A 258 19.48 27.33 5.43
CA PHE A 258 18.34 27.10 6.31
C PHE A 258 18.61 27.56 7.73
N ASP A 259 17.57 27.73 8.51
CA ASP A 259 17.65 27.87 9.96
C ASP A 259 17.25 26.56 10.65
N MET A 260 17.87 26.25 11.79
CA MET A 260 17.65 25.00 12.51
C MET A 260 16.21 24.83 12.99
N GLN A 261 15.55 25.92 13.40
CA GLN A 261 14.16 25.87 13.86
C GLN A 261 13.20 25.47 12.74
N SER A 262 13.46 25.92 11.50
CA SER A 262 12.70 25.49 10.32
C SER A 262 12.83 23.97 10.07
N VAL A 263 14.04 23.41 10.27
CA VAL A 263 14.25 21.96 10.17
C VAL A 263 13.53 21.22 11.30
N GLU A 264 13.64 21.71 12.54
CA GLU A 264 13.02 21.11 13.72
C GLU A 264 11.48 21.10 13.65
N LYS A 265 10.90 22.20 13.17
CA LYS A 265 9.46 22.36 12.97
C LYS A 265 8.96 21.78 11.66
N SER A 266 9.81 21.12 10.88
CA SER A 266 9.47 20.56 9.56
C SER A 266 8.95 21.59 8.54
N GLN A 267 9.40 22.84 8.65
CA GLN A 267 9.06 23.94 7.75
C GLN A 267 10.04 23.97 6.56
N TYR A 268 10.05 22.91 5.78
CA TYR A 268 11.02 22.67 4.70
C TYR A 268 10.94 23.68 3.55
N GLN A 269 9.83 24.39 3.42
CA GLN A 269 9.67 25.50 2.47
C GLN A 269 10.63 26.67 2.74
N ASN A 270 11.20 26.76 3.95
CA ASN A 270 12.17 27.79 4.33
C ASN A 270 13.61 27.38 3.99
N ILE A 271 13.83 26.16 3.50
CA ILE A 271 15.15 25.66 3.12
C ILE A 271 15.44 26.04 1.66
N ASN A 272 16.44 26.86 1.46
CA ASN A 272 16.93 27.21 0.14
C ASN A 272 18.02 26.22 -0.29
N ASN A 273 17.72 25.41 -1.28
CA ASN A 273 18.63 24.42 -1.83
C ASN A 273 18.90 24.71 -3.30
N ALA A 274 20.11 24.44 -3.76
CA ALA A 274 20.45 24.46 -5.18
C ALA A 274 21.51 23.40 -5.48
N GLY A 275 21.48 22.87 -6.72
CA GLY A 275 22.44 21.87 -7.17
C GLY A 275 21.86 20.49 -7.37
N THR A 276 22.72 19.48 -7.37
CA THR A 276 22.35 18.10 -7.68
C THR A 276 23.03 17.11 -6.76
N MET A 277 22.33 15.99 -6.51
CA MET A 277 22.88 14.81 -5.87
C MET A 277 22.48 13.58 -6.68
N SER A 278 23.44 12.71 -6.99
CA SER A 278 23.19 11.47 -7.70
C SER A 278 23.77 10.26 -6.98
N LEU A 279 23.08 9.14 -7.11
CA LEU A 279 23.50 7.83 -6.59
C LEU A 279 23.47 6.86 -7.75
N SER A 280 24.53 6.10 -7.97
CA SER A 280 24.60 5.09 -9.02
C SER A 280 25.17 3.77 -8.53
N GLY A 281 24.64 2.65 -9.06
CA GLY A 281 25.10 1.29 -8.71
C GLY A 281 24.91 0.93 -7.24
N PHE A 282 23.87 1.44 -6.60
CA PHE A 282 23.55 1.15 -5.19
C PHE A 282 22.83 -0.18 -5.07
N ASN A 283 23.43 -1.10 -4.31
CA ASN A 283 22.85 -2.39 -3.99
C ASN A 283 22.58 -2.48 -2.49
N TYR A 284 21.36 -2.80 -2.15
CA TYR A 284 20.93 -3.00 -0.79
C TYR A 284 20.28 -4.39 -0.66
N VAL A 285 20.49 -5.04 0.46
CA VAL A 285 19.84 -6.30 0.81
C VAL A 285 19.23 -6.12 2.20
N ASP A 286 17.92 -6.20 2.32
CA ASP A 286 17.24 -6.06 3.61
C ASP A 286 17.46 -7.28 4.54
N GLU A 287 16.91 -7.26 5.74
CA GLU A 287 17.00 -8.33 6.72
C GLU A 287 16.41 -9.65 6.23
N ASN A 288 15.38 -9.56 5.39
CA ASN A 288 14.71 -10.73 4.78
C ASN A 288 15.42 -11.26 3.53
N GLY A 289 16.57 -10.70 3.17
CA GLY A 289 17.33 -11.10 1.98
C GLY A 289 16.83 -10.52 0.66
N LYS A 290 15.83 -9.62 0.70
CA LYS A 290 15.29 -8.95 -0.48
C LYS A 290 16.30 -7.94 -1.02
N LYS A 291 16.61 -8.05 -2.30
CA LYS A 291 17.61 -7.22 -2.98
C LYS A 291 16.94 -6.05 -3.67
N MET A 292 17.46 -4.85 -3.45
CA MET A 292 17.14 -3.66 -4.23
C MET A 292 18.40 -3.15 -4.91
N ASN A 293 18.33 -2.93 -6.21
CA ASN A 293 19.38 -2.32 -7.00
C ASN A 293 18.88 -0.98 -7.55
N ILE A 294 19.54 0.11 -7.19
CA ILE A 294 19.34 1.43 -7.79
C ILE A 294 20.45 1.65 -8.80
N SER A 295 20.14 1.49 -10.09
CA SER A 295 21.11 1.72 -11.15
C SER A 295 21.48 3.19 -11.25
N ASN A 296 20.50 4.09 -11.07
CA ASN A 296 20.70 5.53 -11.10
C ASN A 296 19.59 6.24 -10.31
N ALA A 297 19.96 7.24 -9.52
CA ALA A 297 19.05 8.20 -8.91
C ALA A 297 19.66 9.61 -9.03
N LEU A 298 18.86 10.59 -9.42
CA LEU A 298 19.26 11.99 -9.57
C LEU A 298 18.23 12.88 -8.88
N VAL A 299 18.69 13.58 -7.86
CA VAL A 299 17.92 14.59 -7.13
C VAL A 299 18.45 15.97 -7.51
N GLN A 300 17.57 16.86 -7.89
CA GLN A 300 17.86 18.26 -8.15
C GLN A 300 17.24 19.13 -7.05
N PHE A 301 18.08 19.94 -6.43
CA PHE A 301 17.67 20.93 -5.44
C PHE A 301 17.48 22.28 -6.13
N ASN A 302 16.35 22.91 -5.89
CA ASN A 302 16.01 24.28 -6.26
C ASN A 302 15.63 25.05 -4.99
N PRO A 303 15.67 26.38 -4.97
CA PRO A 303 15.42 27.17 -3.76
C PRO A 303 14.11 26.89 -3.02
N SER A 304 13.08 26.39 -3.72
CA SER A 304 11.76 26.11 -3.16
C SER A 304 11.35 24.63 -3.21
N GLN A 305 12.18 23.74 -3.79
CA GLN A 305 11.71 22.43 -4.16
C GLN A 305 12.86 21.41 -4.30
N VAL A 306 12.59 20.17 -3.88
CA VAL A 306 13.47 19.03 -4.13
C VAL A 306 12.82 18.12 -5.18
N ASN A 307 13.46 17.97 -6.33
CA ASN A 307 12.95 17.20 -7.45
C ASN A 307 13.73 15.89 -7.61
N LEU A 308 13.02 14.79 -7.64
CA LEU A 308 13.55 13.51 -8.12
C LEU A 308 13.47 13.52 -9.65
N LYS A 309 14.59 13.81 -10.30
CA LYS A 309 14.68 13.85 -11.77
C LYS A 309 14.71 12.47 -12.38
N GLU A 310 15.29 11.52 -11.66
CA GLU A 310 15.43 10.16 -12.11
C GLU A 310 15.61 9.24 -10.92
N LEU A 311 14.94 8.12 -10.93
CA LEU A 311 15.21 6.97 -10.08
C LEU A 311 14.92 5.73 -10.91
N ASN A 312 15.96 4.97 -11.24
CA ASN A 312 15.82 3.67 -11.89
C ASN A 312 16.28 2.59 -10.93
N ALA A 313 15.38 1.69 -10.59
CA ALA A 313 15.65 0.63 -9.64
C ALA A 313 15.01 -0.69 -10.06
N THR A 314 15.56 -1.79 -9.54
CA THR A 314 15.00 -3.13 -9.66
C THR A 314 14.93 -3.80 -8.29
N THR A 315 13.87 -4.56 -8.05
CA THR A 315 13.72 -5.40 -6.85
C THR A 315 12.91 -6.64 -7.23
N GLY A 316 13.39 -7.83 -6.85
CA GLY A 316 12.75 -9.08 -7.23
C GLY A 316 12.54 -9.19 -8.75
N LYS A 317 11.29 -9.29 -9.17
CA LYS A 317 10.88 -9.35 -10.58
C LYS A 317 10.53 -7.97 -11.16
N SER A 318 10.59 -6.92 -10.35
CA SER A 318 10.12 -5.58 -10.68
C SER A 318 11.24 -4.66 -11.15
N ASP A 319 10.94 -3.84 -12.15
CA ASP A 319 11.68 -2.65 -12.53
C ASP A 319 10.83 -1.40 -12.28
N ILE A 320 11.44 -0.34 -11.79
CA ILE A 320 10.76 0.95 -11.61
C ILE A 320 11.60 2.09 -12.15
N SER A 321 10.95 3.03 -12.81
CA SER A 321 11.49 4.32 -13.17
C SER A 321 10.58 5.39 -12.59
N VAL A 322 11.10 6.23 -11.70
CA VAL A 322 10.32 7.22 -10.95
C VAL A 322 10.90 8.61 -11.12
N THR A 323 10.02 9.57 -11.33
CA THR A 323 10.32 11.00 -11.27
C THR A 323 9.28 11.70 -10.40
N GLY A 324 9.59 12.89 -9.86
CA GLY A 324 8.58 13.62 -9.09
C GLY A 324 9.15 14.68 -8.17
N ILE A 325 8.32 15.08 -7.20
CA ILE A 325 8.65 16.10 -6.21
C ILE A 325 8.70 15.43 -4.84
N LEU A 326 9.78 15.68 -4.12
CA LEU A 326 10.00 15.26 -2.74
C LEU A 326 9.65 16.45 -1.81
N GLU A 327 8.57 16.32 -1.05
CA GLU A 327 8.07 17.41 -0.18
C GLU A 327 8.71 17.40 1.20
N ASN A 328 9.18 16.24 1.66
CA ASN A 328 9.74 16.05 3.00
C ASN A 328 11.11 15.35 2.99
N PHE A 329 11.98 15.74 2.07
CA PHE A 329 13.27 15.08 1.86
C PHE A 329 14.13 15.01 3.13
N TYR A 330 14.32 16.14 3.81
CA TYR A 330 15.17 16.20 5.01
C TYR A 330 14.53 15.49 6.22
N GLY A 331 13.21 15.61 6.37
CA GLY A 331 12.51 14.90 7.43
C GLY A 331 12.59 13.38 7.26
N PHE A 332 12.51 12.92 6.04
CA PHE A 332 12.66 11.49 5.73
C PHE A 332 14.10 11.00 5.99
N ILE A 333 15.11 11.72 5.45
CA ILE A 333 16.52 11.27 5.55
C ILE A 333 17.08 11.39 6.97
N PHE A 334 16.74 12.44 7.71
CA PHE A 334 17.42 12.75 8.99
C PHE A 334 16.57 12.55 10.24
N LYS A 335 15.25 12.42 10.12
CA LYS A 335 14.35 12.35 11.29
C LYS A 335 13.38 11.16 11.25
N ASN A 336 13.59 10.20 10.38
CA ASN A 336 12.72 9.02 10.23
C ASN A 336 11.23 9.38 10.02
N GLN A 337 10.95 10.52 9.36
CA GLN A 337 9.60 10.95 9.04
C GLN A 337 9.10 10.28 7.76
N GLU A 338 7.81 10.44 7.50
CA GLU A 338 7.20 9.92 6.26
C GLU A 338 7.85 10.53 5.01
N LEU A 339 8.05 9.72 3.98
CA LEU A 339 8.38 10.18 2.64
C LEU A 339 7.13 10.78 2.00
N LYS A 340 7.13 12.11 1.81
CA LYS A 340 6.03 12.85 1.19
C LYS A 340 6.41 13.29 -0.21
N GLY A 341 5.43 13.25 -1.12
CA GLY A 341 5.66 13.75 -2.46
C GLY A 341 4.66 13.31 -3.50
N ASN A 342 4.87 13.81 -4.72
CA ASN A 342 4.06 13.49 -5.89
C ASN A 342 4.97 12.91 -6.97
N PHE A 343 4.69 11.68 -7.39
CA PHE A 343 5.57 10.92 -8.26
C PHE A 343 4.87 10.41 -9.51
N ASN A 344 5.64 10.31 -10.60
CA ASN A 344 5.28 9.57 -11.80
C ASN A 344 6.15 8.31 -11.88
N MET A 345 5.53 7.17 -11.98
CA MET A 345 6.19 5.88 -12.07
C MET A 345 5.90 5.21 -13.40
N ASN A 346 6.94 4.67 -14.03
CA ASN A 346 6.84 3.77 -15.15
C ASN A 346 7.53 2.45 -14.82
N SER A 347 6.98 1.35 -15.31
CA SER A 347 7.52 0.01 -15.14
C SER A 347 7.25 -0.83 -16.37
N LYS A 348 8.19 -1.67 -16.77
CA LYS A 348 7.95 -2.73 -17.76
C LYS A 348 7.26 -3.93 -17.11
N GLN A 349 7.72 -4.30 -15.93
CA GLN A 349 7.14 -5.36 -15.12
C GLN A 349 7.18 -5.00 -13.64
N LEU A 350 6.04 -5.12 -12.98
CA LEU A 350 5.87 -4.87 -11.56
C LEU A 350 5.19 -6.08 -10.91
N ALA A 351 5.86 -6.73 -9.98
CA ALA A 351 5.27 -7.76 -9.13
C ALA A 351 4.86 -7.13 -7.80
N VAL A 352 3.60 -7.24 -7.42
CA VAL A 352 3.07 -6.58 -6.21
C VAL A 352 3.80 -7.06 -4.97
N ASP A 353 4.13 -8.36 -4.88
CA ASP A 353 4.82 -8.98 -3.75
C ASP A 353 6.22 -8.39 -3.49
N ASP A 354 6.84 -7.80 -4.52
CA ASP A 354 8.16 -7.17 -4.38
C ASP A 354 8.13 -5.89 -3.52
N PHE A 355 6.96 -5.30 -3.29
CA PHE A 355 6.78 -4.05 -2.54
C PHE A 355 6.08 -4.21 -1.20
N MET A 356 5.71 -5.43 -0.85
CA MET A 356 5.14 -5.74 0.46
C MET A 356 6.25 -6.03 1.46
N THR A 357 6.16 -5.44 2.63
CA THR A 357 7.10 -5.68 3.74
C THR A 357 6.54 -6.79 4.62
N ALA A 358 7.39 -7.71 5.09
CA ALA A 358 7.03 -8.58 6.20
C ALA A 358 6.74 -7.73 7.44
N GLY A 359 5.66 -8.01 8.16
CA GLY A 359 5.32 -7.32 9.40
C GLY A 359 6.36 -7.65 10.49
N GLU A 360 6.53 -6.74 11.48
CA GLU A 360 7.40 -7.01 12.64
C GLU A 360 6.96 -8.28 13.36
N GLU A 361 7.89 -9.21 13.55
CA GLU A 361 7.68 -10.42 14.33
C GLU A 361 7.23 -10.08 15.76
N SER A 362 6.05 -10.50 16.15
CA SER A 362 5.78 -10.69 17.58
C SER A 362 6.60 -11.89 18.06
N LYS A 363 7.60 -11.65 18.90
CA LYS A 363 8.53 -12.64 19.45
C LYS A 363 7.89 -13.73 20.35
N THR A 364 6.69 -14.19 20.02
CA THR A 364 6.04 -15.31 20.72
C THR A 364 5.24 -16.14 19.74
N ASP A 365 5.69 -17.34 19.57
CA ASP A 365 5.13 -18.52 18.86
C ASP A 365 5.57 -18.77 17.41
N SER A 366 6.24 -19.88 17.31
CA SER A 366 6.76 -20.55 16.12
C SER A 366 5.68 -20.78 15.04
N LYS A 367 6.00 -20.44 13.77
CA LYS A 367 5.33 -20.86 12.54
C LYS A 367 4.05 -20.12 12.11
N LYS A 368 3.99 -18.79 12.17
CA LYS A 368 3.07 -18.04 11.30
C LYS A 368 3.89 -17.17 10.36
N ALA A 369 3.61 -17.25 9.05
CA ALA A 369 4.16 -16.32 8.08
C ALA A 369 3.77 -14.88 8.48
N ASP A 370 4.72 -13.94 8.35
CA ASP A 370 4.50 -12.56 8.74
C ASP A 370 3.40 -11.91 7.91
N ALA A 371 2.57 -11.09 8.56
CA ALA A 371 1.52 -10.34 7.88
C ALA A 371 2.12 -9.33 6.88
N MET A 372 1.61 -9.30 5.67
CA MET A 372 1.99 -8.29 4.68
C MET A 372 1.46 -6.91 5.06
N LYS A 373 2.30 -5.89 4.97
CA LYS A 373 1.97 -4.51 5.32
C LYS A 373 2.31 -3.53 4.19
N ILE A 374 1.44 -2.56 3.98
CA ILE A 374 1.76 -1.38 3.19
C ILE A 374 2.70 -0.52 4.04
N PRO A 375 3.87 -0.06 3.50
CA PRO A 375 4.84 0.66 4.28
C PRO A 375 4.28 1.93 4.93
N ALA A 376 4.37 2.03 6.26
CA ALA A 376 3.82 3.14 7.05
C ALA A 376 4.55 4.48 6.78
N PHE A 377 5.81 4.40 6.33
CA PHE A 377 6.61 5.60 6.04
C PHE A 377 6.22 6.31 4.73
N LEU A 378 5.31 5.75 3.92
CA LEU A 378 4.87 6.35 2.67
C LEU A 378 3.65 7.25 2.87
N ASN A 379 3.75 8.50 2.40
CA ASN A 379 2.66 9.46 2.33
C ASN A 379 2.75 10.20 0.99
N CYS A 380 2.38 9.53 -0.09
CA CYS A 380 2.63 10.03 -1.43
C CYS A 380 1.50 9.75 -2.42
N THR A 381 1.47 10.56 -3.45
CA THR A 381 0.64 10.36 -4.64
C THR A 381 1.51 9.83 -5.77
N LEU A 382 1.08 8.76 -6.41
CA LEU A 382 1.79 8.10 -7.48
C LEU A 382 0.90 8.01 -8.73
N THR A 383 1.28 8.67 -9.81
CA THR A 383 0.72 8.42 -11.14
C THR A 383 1.53 7.30 -11.78
N ALA A 384 0.92 6.13 -11.92
CA ALA A 384 1.62 4.92 -12.32
C ALA A 384 1.23 4.46 -13.73
N LYS A 385 2.23 3.95 -14.46
CA LYS A 385 2.06 3.19 -15.70
C LYS A 385 2.95 1.97 -15.64
N ALA A 386 2.38 0.79 -15.92
CA ALA A 386 3.14 -0.45 -15.99
C ALA A 386 2.66 -1.30 -17.17
N THR A 387 3.60 -1.77 -18.01
CA THR A 387 3.24 -2.63 -19.15
C THR A 387 2.70 -3.98 -18.66
N THR A 388 3.26 -4.50 -17.60
CA THR A 388 2.81 -5.75 -16.97
C THR A 388 2.83 -5.62 -15.46
N VAL A 389 1.73 -5.99 -14.79
CA VAL A 389 1.68 -6.14 -13.34
C VAL A 389 1.34 -7.60 -13.01
N LEU A 390 2.15 -8.20 -12.16
CA LEU A 390 1.94 -9.55 -11.63
C LEU A 390 1.31 -9.43 -10.25
N TYR A 391 0.15 -10.04 -10.09
CA TYR A 391 -0.56 -10.09 -8.80
C TYR A 391 -1.17 -11.47 -8.63
N ASP A 392 -0.71 -12.22 -7.65
CA ASP A 392 -1.07 -13.63 -7.47
C ASP A 392 -0.86 -14.41 -8.80
N ASN A 393 -1.87 -15.13 -9.27
CA ASN A 393 -1.85 -15.85 -10.54
C ASN A 393 -2.22 -14.98 -11.77
N LEU A 394 -2.47 -13.69 -11.57
CA LEU A 394 -2.93 -12.77 -12.62
C LEU A 394 -1.78 -12.03 -13.29
N THR A 395 -1.90 -11.88 -14.60
CA THR A 395 -1.04 -11.01 -15.39
C THR A 395 -1.87 -9.87 -15.98
N LEU A 396 -1.76 -8.70 -15.36
CA LEU A 396 -2.44 -7.48 -15.79
C LEU A 396 -1.57 -6.75 -16.81
N LYS A 397 -2.15 -6.30 -17.90
CA LYS A 397 -1.45 -5.59 -18.99
C LYS A 397 -1.87 -4.12 -19.04
N ASP A 398 -0.94 -3.27 -19.48
CA ASP A 398 -1.18 -1.84 -19.73
C ASP A 398 -1.85 -1.14 -18.54
N VAL A 399 -1.34 -1.43 -17.33
CA VAL A 399 -1.86 -0.87 -16.10
C VAL A 399 -1.52 0.61 -16.03
N SER A 400 -2.51 1.44 -15.77
CA SER A 400 -2.32 2.88 -15.55
C SER A 400 -3.34 3.43 -14.57
N GLY A 401 -2.96 4.42 -13.78
CA GLY A 401 -3.85 5.04 -12.81
C GLY A 401 -3.11 5.88 -11.78
N LYS A 402 -3.86 6.35 -10.80
CA LYS A 402 -3.32 7.12 -9.68
C LYS A 402 -3.48 6.32 -8.39
N LEU A 403 -2.41 6.25 -7.61
CA LEU A 403 -2.36 5.63 -6.31
C LEU A 403 -2.07 6.70 -5.26
N ILE A 404 -2.81 6.70 -4.16
CA ILE A 404 -2.53 7.53 -2.99
C ILE A 404 -2.17 6.56 -1.87
N VAL A 405 -0.91 6.63 -1.43
CA VAL A 405 -0.38 5.79 -0.35
C VAL A 405 -0.24 6.64 0.89
N LYS A 406 -0.95 6.30 1.95
CA LYS A 406 -0.91 7.02 3.22
C LYS A 406 -1.50 6.17 4.35
N ASP A 407 -0.92 6.23 5.55
CA ASP A 407 -1.44 5.56 6.75
C ASP A 407 -1.65 4.05 6.56
N GLU A 408 -0.68 3.34 5.97
CA GLU A 408 -0.78 1.91 5.61
C GLU A 408 -2.01 1.59 4.73
N LYS A 409 -2.41 2.54 3.90
CA LYS A 409 -3.53 2.43 2.98
C LYS A 409 -3.11 2.87 1.58
N VAL A 410 -3.51 2.08 0.57
CA VAL A 410 -3.45 2.47 -0.85
C VAL A 410 -4.85 2.75 -1.32
N THR A 411 -5.07 3.95 -1.86
CA THR A 411 -6.30 4.31 -2.58
C THR A 411 -6.02 4.28 -4.08
N PHE A 412 -6.85 3.60 -4.83
CA PHE A 412 -6.80 3.45 -6.28
C PHE A 412 -7.78 4.43 -6.92
N GLU A 413 -7.29 5.31 -7.79
CA GLU A 413 -8.11 6.26 -8.53
C GLU A 413 -7.93 6.07 -10.04
N ASN A 414 -9.03 5.74 -10.72
CA ASN A 414 -9.08 5.57 -12.18
C ASN A 414 -8.03 4.58 -12.71
N VAL A 415 -7.77 3.50 -11.96
CA VAL A 415 -6.85 2.46 -12.38
C VAL A 415 -7.50 1.65 -13.50
N LYS A 416 -6.76 1.42 -14.58
CA LYS A 416 -7.19 0.69 -15.78
C LYS A 416 -6.19 -0.40 -16.09
N THR A 417 -6.69 -1.54 -16.54
CA THR A 417 -5.85 -2.64 -16.99
C THR A 417 -6.52 -3.45 -18.10
N ALA A 418 -5.74 -3.96 -19.03
CA ALA A 418 -6.18 -4.98 -19.97
C ALA A 418 -5.96 -6.37 -19.38
N ILE A 419 -7.01 -7.18 -19.39
CA ILE A 419 -7.00 -8.57 -18.92
C ILE A 419 -8.13 -9.36 -19.57
N PHE A 420 -7.98 -10.65 -19.75
CA PHE A 420 -9.01 -11.55 -20.33
C PHE A 420 -9.56 -11.05 -21.66
N GLY A 421 -8.72 -10.50 -22.52
CA GLY A 421 -9.11 -9.95 -23.82
C GLY A 421 -10.13 -8.80 -23.76
N GLY A 422 -10.25 -8.15 -22.61
CA GLY A 422 -11.05 -6.96 -22.35
C GLY A 422 -10.32 -5.98 -21.45
N ARG A 423 -11.04 -5.13 -20.75
CA ARG A 423 -10.50 -4.11 -19.84
C ARG A 423 -11.24 -4.12 -18.51
N ILE A 424 -10.50 -3.85 -17.44
CA ILE A 424 -11.06 -3.54 -16.12
C ILE A 424 -10.66 -2.11 -15.73
N ASP A 425 -11.65 -1.30 -15.34
CA ASP A 425 -11.47 -0.01 -14.69
C ASP A 425 -11.77 -0.20 -13.19
N MET A 426 -10.91 0.32 -12.31
CA MET A 426 -10.95 0.06 -10.88
C MET A 426 -10.77 1.35 -10.07
N ASN A 427 -11.62 1.53 -9.07
CA ASN A 427 -11.45 2.49 -7.99
C ASN A 427 -11.63 1.76 -6.65
N GLY A 428 -11.05 2.29 -5.58
CA GLY A 428 -11.21 1.67 -4.28
C GLY A 428 -10.03 1.88 -3.36
N ALA A 429 -9.91 1.04 -2.34
CA ALA A 429 -8.81 1.11 -1.40
C ALA A 429 -8.53 -0.23 -0.74
N VAL A 430 -7.26 -0.43 -0.36
CA VAL A 430 -6.77 -1.51 0.51
C VAL A 430 -6.09 -0.86 1.71
N SER A 431 -6.38 -1.33 2.92
CA SER A 431 -5.73 -0.88 4.15
C SER A 431 -5.22 -2.06 4.97
N THR A 432 -3.96 -1.97 5.38
CA THR A 432 -3.30 -2.93 6.27
C THR A 432 -3.08 -2.38 7.68
N LYS A 433 -3.67 -1.22 8.02
CA LYS A 433 -3.48 -0.53 9.31
C LYS A 433 -4.02 -1.34 10.50
N GLY A 434 -5.11 -2.08 10.32
CA GLY A 434 -5.69 -2.93 11.35
C GLY A 434 -4.98 -4.30 11.48
N LYS A 435 -5.40 -5.10 12.48
CA LYS A 435 -4.97 -6.50 12.61
C LYS A 435 -5.42 -7.35 11.42
N THR A 436 -6.60 -7.06 10.90
CA THR A 436 -7.14 -7.68 9.70
C THR A 436 -7.14 -6.65 8.58
N PRO A 437 -6.44 -6.88 7.47
CA PRO A 437 -6.50 -6.01 6.31
C PRO A 437 -7.90 -5.98 5.72
N VAL A 438 -8.31 -4.82 5.19
CA VAL A 438 -9.64 -4.62 4.61
C VAL A 438 -9.52 -3.96 3.25
N PHE A 439 -10.53 -4.19 2.41
CA PHE A 439 -10.60 -3.55 1.11
C PHE A 439 -12.03 -3.13 0.75
N ASN A 440 -12.11 -2.15 -0.14
CA ASN A 440 -13.31 -1.81 -0.88
C ASN A 440 -12.93 -1.54 -2.34
N MET A 441 -13.73 -2.03 -3.29
CA MET A 441 -13.44 -1.91 -4.71
C MET A 441 -14.72 -1.68 -5.51
N ASP A 442 -14.64 -0.74 -6.46
CA ASP A 442 -15.58 -0.53 -7.54
C ASP A 442 -14.88 -0.96 -8.84
N LEU A 443 -15.37 -2.03 -9.47
CA LEU A 443 -14.81 -2.60 -10.69
C LEU A 443 -15.80 -2.43 -11.84
N LYS A 444 -15.30 -1.99 -13.00
CA LYS A 444 -16.05 -1.99 -14.26
C LYS A 444 -15.32 -2.88 -15.25
N LEU A 445 -15.93 -3.98 -15.60
CA LEU A 445 -15.46 -4.94 -16.59
C LEU A 445 -16.04 -4.56 -17.96
N ASN A 446 -15.18 -4.38 -18.93
CA ASN A 446 -15.59 -4.04 -20.30
C ASN A 446 -15.12 -5.12 -21.26
N GLN A 447 -16.05 -5.84 -21.86
CA GLN A 447 -15.84 -6.89 -22.86
C GLN A 447 -14.82 -7.96 -22.45
N VAL A 448 -14.78 -8.31 -21.18
CA VAL A 448 -13.89 -9.39 -20.68
C VAL A 448 -14.41 -10.75 -21.14
N ASP A 449 -13.49 -11.65 -21.46
CA ASP A 449 -13.83 -13.04 -21.78
C ASP A 449 -14.40 -13.74 -20.53
N ILE A 450 -15.62 -14.29 -20.67
CA ILE A 450 -16.34 -14.90 -19.55
C ILE A 450 -15.60 -16.16 -19.08
N ALA A 451 -15.28 -17.06 -20.00
CA ALA A 451 -14.68 -18.34 -19.65
C ALA A 451 -13.33 -18.16 -18.96
N GLN A 452 -12.48 -17.27 -19.48
CA GLN A 452 -11.18 -16.96 -18.87
C GLN A 452 -11.33 -16.29 -17.50
N SER A 453 -12.20 -15.28 -17.37
CA SER A 453 -12.37 -14.55 -16.11
C SER A 453 -12.96 -15.43 -15.00
N PHE A 454 -13.91 -16.30 -15.31
CA PHE A 454 -14.49 -17.22 -14.33
C PHE A 454 -13.62 -18.47 -14.07
N THR A 455 -12.66 -18.77 -14.91
CA THR A 455 -11.67 -19.83 -14.65
C THR A 455 -10.54 -19.36 -13.76
N GLN A 456 -10.04 -18.12 -13.93
CA GLN A 456 -8.87 -17.62 -13.23
C GLN A 456 -9.21 -16.83 -11.96
N LEU A 457 -10.40 -16.23 -11.86
CA LEU A 457 -10.82 -15.48 -10.68
C LEU A 457 -11.74 -16.31 -9.79
N ASP A 458 -11.21 -16.83 -8.70
CA ASP A 458 -11.98 -17.65 -7.75
C ASP A 458 -13.20 -16.93 -7.19
N LEU A 459 -13.11 -15.62 -7.02
CA LEU A 459 -14.23 -14.77 -6.63
C LEU A 459 -15.39 -14.90 -7.62
N LEU A 460 -15.14 -14.75 -8.91
CA LEU A 460 -16.19 -14.85 -9.93
C LEU A 460 -16.78 -16.25 -10.02
N LYS A 461 -15.95 -17.30 -9.87
CA LYS A 461 -16.46 -18.69 -9.77
C LYS A 461 -17.46 -18.87 -8.63
N LYS A 462 -17.23 -18.24 -7.49
CA LYS A 462 -18.11 -18.33 -6.31
C LYS A 462 -19.38 -17.50 -6.47
N ILE A 463 -19.27 -16.31 -7.08
CA ILE A 463 -20.40 -15.40 -7.29
C ILE A 463 -21.35 -15.93 -8.37
N ALA A 464 -20.86 -16.58 -9.42
CA ALA A 464 -21.68 -17.11 -10.50
C ALA A 464 -21.09 -18.41 -11.07
N PRO A 465 -21.22 -19.54 -10.36
CA PRO A 465 -20.56 -20.81 -10.71
C PRO A 465 -20.88 -21.30 -12.12
N ILE A 466 -22.09 -21.02 -12.62
CA ILE A 466 -22.55 -21.46 -13.94
C ILE A 466 -21.98 -20.59 -15.08
N ALA A 467 -21.48 -19.41 -14.81
CA ALA A 467 -21.02 -18.50 -15.86
C ALA A 467 -19.76 -19.02 -16.59
N GLY A 468 -18.92 -19.82 -15.92
CA GLY A 468 -17.70 -20.37 -16.52
C GLY A 468 -17.91 -21.30 -17.74
N ILE A 469 -19.14 -21.77 -17.98
CA ILE A 469 -19.49 -22.58 -19.17
C ILE A 469 -20.09 -21.75 -20.32
N ILE A 470 -20.20 -20.44 -20.12
CA ILE A 470 -20.68 -19.50 -21.12
C ILE A 470 -19.49 -18.95 -21.89
N ASN A 471 -19.45 -19.19 -23.20
CA ASN A 471 -18.48 -18.54 -24.07
C ASN A 471 -19.05 -17.19 -24.53
N GLY A 472 -18.25 -16.14 -24.46
CA GLY A 472 -18.69 -14.80 -24.84
C GLY A 472 -17.98 -13.71 -24.06
N LYS A 473 -18.51 -12.50 -24.14
CA LYS A 473 -17.98 -11.32 -23.47
C LYS A 473 -18.94 -10.83 -22.39
N LEU A 474 -18.35 -10.24 -21.34
CA LEU A 474 -19.08 -9.69 -20.20
C LEU A 474 -18.78 -8.21 -20.03
N ASN A 475 -19.81 -7.40 -19.94
CA ASN A 475 -19.77 -6.11 -19.29
C ASN A 475 -20.32 -6.25 -17.87
N SER A 476 -19.63 -5.70 -16.88
CA SER A 476 -20.12 -5.79 -15.50
C SER A 476 -19.69 -4.56 -14.67
N SER A 477 -20.55 -4.19 -13.74
CA SER A 477 -20.21 -3.27 -12.65
C SER A 477 -20.30 -4.06 -11.34
N ILE A 478 -19.21 -4.06 -10.57
CA ILE A 478 -19.10 -4.84 -9.34
C ILE A 478 -18.65 -3.89 -8.24
N LYS A 479 -19.40 -3.82 -7.16
CA LYS A 479 -18.98 -3.18 -5.90
C LYS A 479 -18.77 -4.25 -4.88
N LEU A 480 -17.63 -4.23 -4.21
CA LEU A 480 -17.32 -5.24 -3.21
C LEU A 480 -16.45 -4.67 -2.09
N ASN A 481 -16.66 -5.20 -0.91
CA ASN A 481 -15.86 -4.92 0.27
C ASN A 481 -15.74 -6.19 1.13
N GLY A 482 -14.70 -6.24 1.95
CA GLY A 482 -14.46 -7.38 2.82
C GLY A 482 -13.10 -7.32 3.47
N ASN A 483 -12.75 -8.40 4.15
CA ASN A 483 -11.43 -8.60 4.73
C ASN A 483 -10.51 -9.27 3.70
N LEU A 484 -9.21 -9.09 3.92
CA LEU A 484 -8.16 -9.81 3.22
C LEU A 484 -7.45 -10.77 4.18
N ASP A 485 -6.92 -11.86 3.66
CA ASP A 485 -5.93 -12.66 4.36
C ASP A 485 -4.71 -11.79 4.69
N ALA A 486 -4.19 -11.92 5.90
CA ALA A 486 -3.11 -11.04 6.37
C ALA A 486 -1.75 -11.37 5.73
N THR A 487 -1.55 -12.59 5.24
CA THR A 487 -0.28 -13.08 4.69
C THR A 487 -0.20 -12.96 3.17
N GLU A 488 -1.33 -13.18 2.49
CA GLU A 488 -1.38 -13.21 1.02
C GLU A 488 -2.13 -12.01 0.43
N LEU A 489 -2.85 -11.23 1.29
CA LEU A 489 -3.77 -10.15 0.90
C LEU A 489 -4.82 -10.58 -0.12
N THR A 490 -5.18 -11.85 -0.14
CA THR A 490 -6.27 -12.39 -0.93
C THR A 490 -7.62 -12.17 -0.22
N PRO A 491 -8.74 -11.96 -0.94
CA PRO A 491 -10.05 -11.73 -0.33
C PRO A 491 -10.55 -12.91 0.52
N ASP A 492 -10.92 -12.66 1.78
CA ASP A 492 -11.66 -13.62 2.59
C ASP A 492 -13.13 -13.65 2.13
N LEU A 493 -13.46 -14.68 1.34
CA LEU A 493 -14.75 -14.83 0.70
C LEU A 493 -15.93 -14.89 1.69
N LYS A 494 -15.70 -15.31 2.94
CA LYS A 494 -16.76 -15.38 3.97
C LYS A 494 -17.21 -14.01 4.46
N THR A 495 -16.34 -13.02 4.36
CA THR A 495 -16.59 -11.63 4.79
C THR A 495 -17.10 -10.75 3.64
N LEU A 496 -17.15 -11.31 2.43
CA LEU A 496 -17.42 -10.55 1.22
C LEU A 496 -18.85 -10.04 1.19
N THR A 497 -19.01 -8.75 0.91
CA THR A 497 -20.31 -8.11 0.72
C THR A 497 -20.25 -7.21 -0.51
N GLY A 498 -21.33 -7.20 -1.30
CA GLY A 498 -21.38 -6.36 -2.47
C GLY A 498 -22.52 -6.67 -3.43
N ASP A 499 -22.42 -6.06 -4.59
CA ASP A 499 -23.36 -6.22 -5.70
C ASP A 499 -22.65 -6.32 -7.05
N LEU A 500 -23.26 -7.04 -7.96
CA LEU A 500 -22.82 -7.20 -9.33
C LEU A 500 -24.00 -6.98 -10.28
N LEU A 501 -23.81 -6.12 -11.27
CA LEU A 501 -24.68 -5.98 -12.42
C LEU A 501 -23.91 -6.44 -13.65
N GLY A 502 -24.34 -7.52 -14.28
CA GLY A 502 -23.72 -8.10 -15.47
C GLY A 502 -24.59 -8.00 -16.72
N GLN A 503 -23.93 -7.81 -17.87
CA GLN A 503 -24.55 -7.91 -19.21
C GLN A 503 -23.69 -8.83 -20.06
N LEU A 504 -24.31 -9.90 -20.57
CA LEU A 504 -23.66 -10.88 -21.45
C LEU A 504 -23.72 -10.42 -22.91
N LEU A 505 -22.62 -10.60 -23.64
CA LEU A 505 -22.49 -10.21 -25.03
C LEU A 505 -22.00 -11.39 -25.88
N SER A 506 -22.63 -11.63 -27.04
CA SER A 506 -22.20 -12.64 -28.03
C SER A 506 -21.98 -14.03 -27.40
N THR A 507 -22.99 -14.53 -26.70
CA THR A 507 -22.89 -15.75 -25.89
C THR A 507 -23.28 -17.03 -26.60
N SER A 508 -22.56 -18.11 -26.27
CA SER A 508 -22.98 -19.48 -26.51
C SER A 508 -22.83 -20.32 -25.24
N VAL A 509 -23.73 -21.27 -25.04
CA VAL A 509 -23.72 -22.15 -23.86
C VAL A 509 -23.17 -23.51 -24.24
N ASN A 510 -22.22 -24.03 -23.49
CA ASN A 510 -21.75 -25.41 -23.60
C ASN A 510 -22.22 -26.21 -22.40
N SER A 511 -23.40 -26.89 -22.57
CA SER A 511 -24.02 -27.63 -21.47
C SER A 511 -23.33 -28.94 -21.12
N SER A 512 -22.49 -29.48 -22.02
CA SER A 512 -21.79 -30.76 -21.79
C SER A 512 -20.87 -30.75 -20.58
N ASN A 513 -20.39 -29.59 -20.20
CA ASN A 513 -19.50 -29.38 -19.05
C ASN A 513 -20.24 -28.99 -17.77
N SER A 514 -21.58 -29.04 -17.74
CA SER A 514 -22.36 -28.67 -16.55
C SER A 514 -23.35 -29.78 -16.16
N THR A 515 -23.13 -30.37 -14.99
CA THR A 515 -24.04 -31.33 -14.37
C THR A 515 -25.44 -30.73 -14.18
N LEU A 516 -25.50 -29.44 -13.78
CA LEU A 516 -26.77 -28.73 -13.60
C LEU A 516 -27.54 -28.59 -14.92
N LEU A 517 -26.89 -28.13 -16.00
CA LEU A 517 -27.57 -27.95 -17.30
C LEU A 517 -27.97 -29.31 -17.92
N THR A 518 -27.14 -30.32 -17.75
CA THR A 518 -27.47 -31.69 -18.18
C THR A 518 -28.70 -32.22 -17.43
N ALA A 519 -28.75 -32.03 -16.11
CA ALA A 519 -29.89 -32.39 -15.30
C ALA A 519 -31.15 -31.59 -15.69
N LEU A 520 -31.00 -30.28 -15.95
CA LEU A 520 -32.09 -29.41 -16.38
C LEU A 520 -32.68 -29.89 -17.72
N GLY A 521 -31.86 -30.17 -18.73
CA GLY A 521 -32.29 -30.68 -20.03
C GLY A 521 -32.93 -32.05 -19.95
N SER A 522 -32.55 -32.90 -19.00
CA SER A 522 -33.16 -34.21 -18.76
C SER A 522 -34.56 -34.09 -18.13
N ASN A 523 -34.80 -33.12 -17.26
CA ASN A 523 -36.05 -32.91 -16.54
C ASN A 523 -37.02 -31.98 -17.27
N ILE A 524 -36.54 -31.06 -18.12
CA ILE A 524 -37.35 -30.08 -18.85
C ILE A 524 -37.16 -30.27 -20.35
N LYS A 525 -37.97 -31.21 -20.93
CA LYS A 525 -37.84 -31.68 -22.33
C LYS A 525 -38.25 -30.68 -23.41
N PHE A 526 -38.96 -29.61 -23.05
CA PHE A 526 -39.41 -28.59 -24.00
C PHE A 526 -38.34 -27.47 -24.25
N ILE A 527 -37.20 -27.53 -23.56
CA ILE A 527 -36.09 -26.60 -23.74
C ILE A 527 -34.81 -27.35 -24.13
N ASP A 528 -34.15 -26.91 -25.18
CA ASP A 528 -32.78 -27.29 -25.51
C ASP A 528 -31.84 -26.23 -24.92
N VAL A 529 -31.18 -26.57 -23.81
CA VAL A 529 -30.30 -25.63 -23.05
C VAL A 529 -29.15 -25.12 -23.88
N ASN A 530 -28.71 -25.84 -24.92
CA ASN A 530 -27.61 -25.38 -25.82
C ASN A 530 -28.09 -24.35 -26.85
N LYS A 531 -29.38 -24.18 -27.03
CA LYS A 531 -29.97 -23.23 -27.99
C LYS A 531 -30.57 -22.00 -27.31
N ILE A 532 -30.31 -21.83 -26.02
CA ILE A 532 -30.75 -20.64 -25.29
C ILE A 532 -29.90 -19.44 -25.76
N ASN A 533 -30.58 -18.38 -26.17
CA ASN A 533 -29.92 -17.11 -26.49
C ASN A 533 -29.78 -16.28 -25.22
N LEU A 534 -28.54 -16.06 -24.82
CA LEU A 534 -28.19 -15.23 -23.67
C LEU A 534 -27.59 -13.85 -24.07
N ASN A 535 -27.63 -13.49 -25.36
CA ASN A 535 -27.16 -12.20 -25.81
C ASN A 535 -27.96 -11.06 -25.16
N ASP A 536 -27.27 -10.05 -24.71
CA ASP A 536 -27.81 -8.90 -23.98
C ASP A 536 -28.54 -9.24 -22.67
N LEU A 537 -28.38 -10.47 -22.17
CA LEU A 537 -28.92 -10.84 -20.88
C LEU A 537 -28.30 -9.95 -19.79
N ARG A 538 -29.16 -9.36 -18.99
CA ARG A 538 -28.78 -8.58 -17.81
C ARG A 538 -29.21 -9.29 -16.54
N ALA A 539 -28.26 -9.50 -15.65
CA ALA A 539 -28.50 -10.10 -14.34
C ALA A 539 -27.92 -9.23 -13.23
N ALA A 540 -28.67 -9.09 -12.15
CA ALA A 540 -28.24 -8.38 -10.96
C ALA A 540 -28.14 -9.36 -9.79
N LEU A 541 -27.00 -9.35 -9.11
CA LEU A 541 -26.71 -10.20 -7.98
C LEU A 541 -26.30 -9.33 -6.79
N THR A 542 -26.66 -9.75 -5.58
CA THR A 542 -26.13 -9.22 -4.33
C THR A 542 -25.52 -10.36 -3.54
N PHE A 543 -24.42 -10.11 -2.83
CA PHE A 543 -23.78 -11.15 -2.03
C PHE A 543 -23.41 -10.60 -0.65
N LYS A 544 -23.59 -11.44 0.35
CA LYS A 544 -23.29 -11.14 1.74
C LYS A 544 -23.11 -12.44 2.53
N ASP A 545 -22.11 -12.46 3.40
CA ASP A 545 -21.84 -13.58 4.33
C ASP A 545 -21.79 -14.95 3.64
N GLY A 546 -21.09 -15.01 2.50
CA GLY A 546 -20.93 -16.23 1.71
C GLY A 546 -22.17 -16.70 0.94
N LYS A 547 -23.21 -15.86 0.84
CA LYS A 547 -24.44 -16.14 0.07
C LYS A 547 -24.62 -15.13 -1.04
N VAL A 548 -25.07 -15.61 -2.19
CA VAL A 548 -25.42 -14.82 -3.37
C VAL A 548 -26.93 -14.89 -3.57
N ASN A 549 -27.55 -13.75 -3.77
CA ASN A 549 -28.95 -13.63 -4.16
C ASN A 549 -29.01 -13.11 -5.60
N VAL A 550 -29.55 -13.92 -6.49
CA VAL A 550 -29.79 -13.59 -7.90
C VAL A 550 -31.15 -13.00 -8.04
N LYS A 551 -31.25 -11.71 -8.39
CA LYS A 551 -32.54 -11.06 -8.64
C LYS A 551 -33.20 -11.71 -9.85
N PRO A 552 -34.54 -11.90 -9.84
CA PRO A 552 -35.25 -12.51 -10.96
C PRO A 552 -34.94 -11.75 -12.27
N PHE A 553 -34.62 -12.52 -13.31
CA PHE A 553 -34.42 -12.04 -14.66
C PHE A 553 -35.09 -12.98 -15.67
N ASP A 554 -35.38 -12.45 -16.85
CA ASP A 554 -36.08 -13.19 -17.91
C ASP A 554 -35.13 -13.65 -19.01
N ILE A 555 -35.31 -14.87 -19.48
CA ILE A 555 -34.71 -15.41 -20.70
C ILE A 555 -35.80 -15.92 -21.64
N ASN A 556 -35.53 -15.88 -22.94
CA ASN A 556 -36.42 -16.41 -23.96
C ASN A 556 -35.77 -17.58 -24.68
N TYR A 557 -36.51 -18.64 -24.81
CA TYR A 557 -36.19 -19.78 -25.68
C TYR A 557 -37.31 -19.98 -26.69
N LYS A 558 -37.07 -19.61 -27.95
CA LYS A 558 -38.14 -19.47 -28.96
C LYS A 558 -39.22 -18.52 -28.41
N ASP A 559 -40.45 -19.04 -28.28
CA ASP A 559 -41.61 -18.34 -27.71
C ASP A 559 -41.93 -18.74 -26.26
N ILE A 560 -40.99 -19.44 -25.59
CA ILE A 560 -41.08 -19.75 -24.15
C ILE A 560 -40.32 -18.70 -23.37
N LYS A 561 -41.00 -17.98 -22.50
CA LYS A 561 -40.38 -17.07 -21.52
C LYS A 561 -40.08 -17.83 -20.25
N ALA A 562 -38.85 -17.68 -19.73
CA ALA A 562 -38.45 -18.22 -18.43
C ALA A 562 -37.93 -17.11 -17.52
N THR A 563 -38.51 -17.01 -16.31
CA THR A 563 -38.02 -16.12 -15.26
C THR A 563 -37.20 -16.95 -14.27
N ILE A 564 -35.96 -16.56 -14.05
CA ILE A 564 -34.99 -17.28 -13.20
C ILE A 564 -34.58 -16.38 -12.04
N GLY A 565 -34.66 -16.87 -10.81
CA GLY A 565 -34.20 -16.20 -9.62
C GLY A 565 -33.97 -17.19 -8.50
N GLY A 566 -33.18 -16.77 -7.48
CA GLY A 566 -32.89 -17.64 -6.35
C GLY A 566 -31.62 -17.26 -5.62
N THR A 567 -31.13 -18.18 -4.82
CA THR A 567 -29.93 -17.96 -3.99
C THR A 567 -28.96 -19.15 -4.12
N HIS A 568 -27.69 -18.88 -3.91
CA HIS A 568 -26.67 -19.92 -3.72
C HIS A 568 -25.61 -19.50 -2.73
N GLY A 569 -24.93 -20.48 -2.13
CA GLY A 569 -23.80 -20.27 -1.25
C GLY A 569 -22.48 -20.35 -2.00
N PHE A 570 -21.43 -19.76 -1.42
CA PHE A 570 -20.06 -19.96 -1.89
C PHE A 570 -19.57 -21.41 -1.71
N ASP A 571 -20.30 -22.20 -0.91
CA ASP A 571 -20.17 -23.65 -0.78
C ASP A 571 -20.85 -24.44 -1.92
N GLN A 572 -21.39 -23.74 -2.92
CA GLN A 572 -22.13 -24.27 -4.07
C GLN A 572 -23.52 -24.81 -3.74
N SER A 573 -24.02 -24.69 -2.52
CA SER A 573 -25.42 -24.97 -2.22
C SER A 573 -26.34 -24.04 -3.00
N MET A 574 -27.48 -24.51 -3.48
CA MET A 574 -28.37 -23.69 -4.30
C MET A 574 -29.87 -23.91 -3.98
N ASN A 575 -30.65 -22.84 -4.22
CA ASN A 575 -32.09 -22.82 -4.17
C ASN A 575 -32.61 -21.82 -5.23
N TYR A 576 -32.96 -22.35 -6.40
CA TYR A 576 -33.42 -21.54 -7.52
C TYR A 576 -34.83 -21.91 -7.90
N ASN A 577 -35.63 -20.92 -8.29
CA ASN A 577 -36.94 -21.08 -8.86
C ASN A 577 -36.92 -20.59 -10.31
N LEU A 578 -37.35 -21.47 -11.22
CA LEU A 578 -37.51 -21.18 -12.64
C LEU A 578 -39.03 -21.24 -12.95
N LYS A 579 -39.56 -20.13 -13.42
CA LYS A 579 -40.96 -20.04 -13.85
C LYS A 579 -40.99 -19.93 -15.37
N PHE A 580 -41.57 -20.89 -16.03
CA PHE A 580 -41.72 -20.95 -17.48
C PHE A 580 -43.16 -20.58 -17.88
N GLU A 581 -43.32 -19.78 -18.90
CA GLU A 581 -44.57 -19.57 -19.61
C GLU A 581 -44.51 -20.39 -20.90
N VAL A 582 -45.06 -21.60 -20.85
CA VAL A 582 -44.92 -22.59 -21.93
C VAL A 582 -46.13 -22.52 -22.84
N PRO A 583 -45.99 -22.14 -24.12
CA PRO A 583 -47.08 -22.22 -25.09
C PRO A 583 -47.58 -23.63 -25.22
N THR A 584 -48.90 -23.80 -25.24
CA THR A 584 -49.58 -25.10 -25.20
C THR A 584 -49.22 -26.01 -26.38
N LYS A 585 -48.77 -25.44 -27.52
CA LYS A 585 -48.25 -26.22 -28.65
C LYS A 585 -47.07 -27.15 -28.30
N TYR A 586 -46.36 -26.90 -27.23
CA TYR A 586 -45.25 -27.75 -26.74
C TYR A 586 -45.70 -28.86 -25.77
N LEU A 587 -46.99 -28.90 -25.39
CA LEU A 587 -47.53 -29.84 -24.43
C LEU A 587 -47.96 -31.20 -25.06
N GLY A 588 -47.72 -31.38 -26.36
CA GLY A 588 -48.03 -32.61 -27.09
C GLY A 588 -49.30 -32.54 -27.92
N SER A 589 -49.52 -33.56 -28.80
CA SER A 589 -50.56 -33.57 -29.78
C SER A 589 -51.96 -33.61 -29.16
N GLU A 590 -52.13 -34.31 -28.02
CA GLU A 590 -53.43 -34.48 -27.37
C GLU A 590 -53.95 -33.19 -26.73
N ALA A 591 -53.04 -32.41 -26.02
CA ALA A 591 -53.39 -31.09 -25.49
C ALA A 591 -53.77 -30.12 -26.63
N ASN A 592 -53.02 -30.14 -27.71
CA ASN A 592 -53.34 -29.34 -28.91
C ASN A 592 -54.66 -29.72 -29.57
N ALA A 593 -54.97 -31.02 -29.62
CA ALA A 593 -56.25 -31.50 -30.15
C ALA A 593 -57.45 -31.07 -29.28
N LEU A 594 -57.31 -31.00 -27.99
CA LEU A 594 -58.29 -30.45 -27.07
C LEU A 594 -58.49 -28.95 -27.23
N ILE A 595 -57.39 -28.21 -27.37
CA ILE A 595 -57.45 -26.77 -27.59
C ILE A 595 -58.08 -26.42 -28.96
N ALA A 596 -57.74 -27.16 -30.01
CA ALA A 596 -58.33 -26.98 -31.32
C ALA A 596 -59.87 -27.12 -31.36
N LYS A 597 -60.49 -27.75 -30.34
CA LYS A 597 -61.93 -27.86 -30.19
C LYS A 597 -62.57 -26.67 -29.44
N LEU A 598 -61.76 -25.70 -28.94
CA LEU A 598 -62.26 -24.53 -28.29
C LEU A 598 -62.64 -23.42 -29.30
N SER A 599 -63.51 -22.52 -28.91
CA SER A 599 -63.72 -21.29 -29.68
C SER A 599 -62.47 -20.39 -29.69
N PRO A 600 -62.23 -19.51 -30.70
CA PRO A 600 -61.10 -18.64 -30.74
C PRO A 600 -60.89 -17.85 -29.44
N ALA A 601 -61.95 -17.30 -28.84
CA ALA A 601 -61.90 -16.55 -27.61
C ALA A 601 -61.53 -17.38 -26.35
N GLU A 602 -61.85 -18.70 -26.38
CA GLU A 602 -61.48 -19.62 -25.29
C GLU A 602 -60.05 -20.16 -25.50
N ALA A 603 -59.66 -20.40 -26.74
CA ALA A 603 -58.29 -20.82 -27.08
C ALA A 603 -57.26 -19.73 -26.72
N GLU A 604 -57.64 -18.46 -26.91
CA GLU A 604 -56.78 -17.32 -26.51
C GLU A 604 -56.45 -17.30 -25.01
N LYS A 605 -57.37 -17.75 -24.15
CA LYS A 605 -57.18 -17.80 -22.68
C LYS A 605 -56.29 -18.94 -22.21
N VAL A 606 -55.96 -19.88 -23.07
CA VAL A 606 -55.15 -21.06 -22.75
C VAL A 606 -53.95 -21.23 -23.69
N GLN A 607 -53.43 -20.11 -24.24
CA GLN A 607 -52.27 -20.11 -25.16
C GLN A 607 -50.98 -20.59 -24.50
N SER A 608 -50.81 -20.32 -23.20
CA SER A 608 -49.66 -20.77 -22.42
C SER A 608 -50.06 -21.24 -21.02
N ILE A 609 -49.25 -22.08 -20.42
CA ILE A 609 -49.36 -22.49 -19.01
C ILE A 609 -48.10 -22.14 -18.23
N PRO A 610 -48.23 -21.72 -16.98
CA PRO A 610 -47.08 -21.55 -16.09
C PRO A 610 -46.62 -22.94 -15.60
N ILE A 611 -45.30 -23.18 -15.74
CA ILE A 611 -44.63 -24.37 -15.21
C ILE A 611 -43.52 -23.88 -14.30
N ASN A 612 -43.46 -24.38 -13.07
CA ASN A 612 -42.40 -24.04 -12.13
C ASN A 612 -41.41 -25.21 -12.02
N ALA A 613 -40.12 -24.88 -11.96
CA ALA A 613 -39.07 -25.82 -11.62
C ALA A 613 -38.29 -25.27 -10.41
N LEU A 614 -38.16 -26.10 -9.39
CA LEU A 614 -37.34 -25.80 -8.21
C LEU A 614 -36.03 -26.59 -8.32
N LEU A 615 -34.90 -25.88 -8.22
CA LEU A 615 -33.56 -26.42 -8.26
C LEU A 615 -32.94 -26.27 -6.88
N VAL A 616 -32.63 -27.37 -6.22
CA VAL A 616 -32.02 -27.41 -4.89
C VAL A 616 -30.83 -28.36 -4.86
N GLY A 617 -30.09 -28.38 -3.78
CA GLY A 617 -28.91 -29.21 -3.58
C GLY A 617 -27.62 -28.44 -3.89
N ASN A 618 -26.76 -28.99 -4.74
CA ASN A 618 -25.47 -28.40 -5.10
C ASN A 618 -25.31 -28.36 -6.64
N PHE A 619 -24.55 -27.42 -7.18
CA PHE A 619 -24.30 -27.30 -8.62
C PHE A 619 -23.72 -28.58 -9.25
N THR A 620 -22.95 -29.38 -8.47
CA THR A 620 -22.41 -30.68 -8.90
C THR A 620 -23.33 -31.85 -8.68
N ASN A 621 -24.36 -31.72 -7.81
CA ASN A 621 -25.39 -32.75 -7.55
C ASN A 621 -26.77 -32.09 -7.40
N PRO A 622 -27.33 -31.58 -8.51
CA PRO A 622 -28.60 -30.86 -8.49
C PRO A 622 -29.78 -31.80 -8.30
N LYS A 623 -30.76 -31.34 -7.52
CA LYS A 623 -32.09 -31.95 -7.42
C LYS A 623 -33.10 -31.01 -8.06
N ILE A 624 -33.77 -31.48 -9.10
CA ILE A 624 -34.74 -30.70 -9.87
C ILE A 624 -36.12 -31.30 -9.69
N THR A 625 -37.09 -30.51 -9.23
CA THR A 625 -38.48 -30.87 -9.14
C THR A 625 -39.32 -29.91 -10.00
N THR A 626 -40.29 -30.44 -10.72
CA THR A 626 -41.16 -29.64 -11.57
C THR A 626 -42.64 -29.93 -11.25
N ASP A 627 -43.49 -28.94 -11.43
CA ASP A 627 -44.92 -29.06 -11.30
C ASP A 627 -45.62 -29.35 -12.65
N ILE A 628 -44.85 -29.76 -13.68
CA ILE A 628 -45.34 -29.98 -15.05
C ILE A 628 -46.55 -30.92 -15.11
N ASN A 629 -46.52 -32.02 -14.35
CA ASN A 629 -47.62 -32.98 -14.30
C ASN A 629 -48.90 -32.35 -13.73
N SER A 630 -48.77 -31.58 -12.67
CA SER A 630 -49.88 -30.86 -12.04
C SER A 630 -50.46 -29.78 -12.97
N ALA A 631 -49.57 -29.01 -13.64
CA ALA A 631 -49.97 -27.95 -14.56
C ALA A 631 -50.72 -28.51 -15.79
N VAL A 632 -50.21 -29.62 -16.39
CA VAL A 632 -50.86 -30.30 -17.52
C VAL A 632 -52.18 -30.91 -17.08
N THR A 633 -52.26 -31.55 -15.90
CA THR A 633 -53.49 -32.10 -15.36
C THR A 633 -54.55 -31.02 -15.14
N LYS A 634 -54.19 -29.89 -14.58
CA LYS A 634 -55.09 -28.73 -14.39
C LYS A 634 -55.62 -28.21 -15.73
N LEU A 635 -54.73 -28.03 -16.71
CA LEU A 635 -55.12 -27.59 -18.05
C LEU A 635 -56.07 -28.57 -18.68
N THR A 636 -55.74 -29.88 -18.68
CA THR A 636 -56.59 -30.94 -19.28
C THR A 636 -57.99 -31.00 -18.61
N THR A 637 -58.00 -30.88 -17.26
CA THR A 637 -59.25 -30.83 -16.51
C THR A 637 -60.09 -29.59 -16.90
N GLN A 638 -59.48 -28.47 -17.06
CA GLN A 638 -60.07 -27.20 -17.49
C GLN A 638 -60.69 -27.35 -18.90
N LEU A 639 -59.89 -27.88 -19.84
CA LEU A 639 -60.31 -28.09 -21.22
C LEU A 639 -61.46 -29.07 -21.33
N VAL A 640 -61.44 -30.17 -20.57
CA VAL A 640 -62.55 -31.16 -20.52
C VAL A 640 -63.81 -30.56 -19.90
N ASN A 641 -63.69 -29.78 -18.82
CA ASN A 641 -64.84 -29.11 -18.22
C ASN A 641 -65.44 -28.05 -19.18
N GLN A 642 -64.63 -27.28 -19.90
CA GLN A 642 -65.10 -26.35 -20.92
C GLN A 642 -65.83 -27.07 -22.08
N GLN A 643 -65.32 -28.22 -22.55
CA GLN A 643 -65.99 -29.03 -23.57
C GLN A 643 -67.34 -29.62 -23.05
N LYS A 644 -67.34 -30.07 -21.79
CA LYS A 644 -68.56 -30.53 -21.15
C LYS A 644 -69.63 -29.46 -21.06
N ASP A 645 -69.26 -28.27 -20.61
CA ASP A 645 -70.17 -27.12 -20.49
C ASP A 645 -70.70 -26.69 -21.86
N ARG A 646 -69.88 -26.81 -22.91
CA ARG A 646 -70.29 -26.62 -24.29
C ARG A 646 -71.31 -27.64 -24.76
N LEU A 647 -71.04 -28.95 -24.52
CA LEU A 647 -71.95 -30.03 -24.86
C LEU A 647 -73.27 -29.92 -24.10
N VAL A 648 -73.23 -29.53 -22.83
CA VAL A 648 -74.42 -29.29 -22.01
C VAL A 648 -75.24 -28.11 -22.54
N LYS A 649 -74.55 -26.99 -22.92
CA LYS A 649 -75.20 -25.81 -23.52
C LYS A 649 -75.78 -26.12 -24.90
N GLN A 650 -75.10 -26.93 -25.74
CA GLN A 650 -75.60 -27.38 -27.03
C GLN A 650 -76.74 -28.38 -26.87
N GLY A 651 -76.61 -29.28 -25.91
CA GLY A 651 -77.67 -30.22 -25.57
C GLY A 651 -78.96 -29.58 -25.01
N THR A 652 -78.74 -28.54 -24.16
CA THR A 652 -79.88 -27.76 -23.63
C THR A 652 -80.49 -26.85 -24.69
N SER A 653 -79.71 -26.25 -25.60
CA SER A 653 -80.32 -25.52 -26.74
C SER A 653 -81.03 -26.42 -27.72
N ALA A 654 -80.45 -27.60 -28.06
CA ALA A 654 -81.13 -28.60 -28.89
C ALA A 654 -82.37 -29.15 -28.21
N LEU A 655 -82.39 -29.39 -26.91
CA LEU A 655 -83.55 -29.78 -26.12
C LEU A 655 -84.59 -28.65 -26.06
N THR A 656 -84.16 -27.41 -25.92
CA THR A 656 -85.05 -26.23 -25.95
C THR A 656 -85.64 -26.04 -27.31
N ASP A 657 -84.88 -26.26 -28.38
CA ASP A 657 -85.42 -26.23 -29.77
C ASP A 657 -86.32 -27.34 -30.08
N LEU A 658 -86.08 -28.61 -29.57
CA LEU A 658 -86.96 -29.73 -29.64
C LEU A 658 -88.23 -29.50 -28.82
N LEU A 659 -88.14 -28.93 -27.63
CA LEU A 659 -89.33 -28.59 -26.81
C LEU A 659 -90.11 -27.43 -27.42
N ASN A 660 -89.52 -26.51 -28.08
CA ASN A 660 -90.19 -25.44 -28.81
C ASN A 660 -90.82 -25.93 -30.11
N LYS A 661 -90.21 -26.93 -30.77
CA LYS A 661 -90.82 -27.59 -31.93
C LYS A 661 -92.02 -28.48 -31.55
N ASN A 662 -91.95 -29.18 -30.39
CA ASN A 662 -93.05 -30.04 -29.91
C ASN A 662 -94.22 -29.25 -29.30
N LYS A 663 -94.11 -27.96 -29.06
CA LYS A 663 -95.26 -27.11 -28.68
C LYS A 663 -96.19 -26.78 -29.84
N LYS A 664 -95.86 -27.23 -31.08
CA LYS A 664 -96.67 -27.04 -32.28
C LYS A 664 -97.40 -28.28 -32.79
N LEU A 665 -97.23 -29.52 -32.19
CA LEU A 665 -97.97 -30.70 -32.54
C LEU A 665 -98.34 -31.42 -31.24
N GLY A 666 -99.61 -31.33 -30.87
CA GLY A 666 -100.21 -32.26 -29.90
C GLY A 666 -100.31 -33.63 -30.49
N ASP A 667 -99.58 -34.59 -29.99
CA ASP A 667 -100.10 -35.94 -29.79
C ASP A 667 -99.13 -36.80 -28.94
N THR A 668 -99.73 -37.73 -28.25
CA THR A 668 -99.17 -38.65 -27.25
C THR A 668 -98.42 -39.83 -27.86
N THR A 669 -97.15 -40.02 -27.45
CA THR A 669 -96.56 -41.37 -27.31
C THR A 669 -95.38 -41.33 -26.37
N LYS A 670 -95.34 -42.29 -25.44
CA LYS A 670 -94.31 -42.50 -24.44
C LYS A 670 -92.92 -42.73 -25.08
N THR A 671 -91.96 -41.89 -24.79
CA THR A 671 -90.53 -42.19 -25.08
C THR A 671 -89.72 -42.12 -23.78
N VAL A 672 -88.99 -43.19 -23.56
CA VAL A 672 -88.14 -43.43 -22.40
C VAL A 672 -87.18 -42.25 -22.18
N LEU A 673 -87.19 -41.65 -21.00
CA LEU A 673 -86.27 -40.62 -20.56
C LEU A 673 -84.83 -41.18 -20.42
N PRO A 674 -83.78 -40.55 -20.95
CA PRO A 674 -82.42 -40.98 -20.70
C PRO A 674 -81.99 -40.60 -19.30
N ALA A 675 -81.08 -41.37 -18.76
CA ALA A 675 -80.43 -41.41 -17.46
C ALA A 675 -80.27 -40.06 -16.73
N THR A 676 -80.38 -40.10 -15.42
CA THR A 676 -80.28 -39.03 -14.50
C THR A 676 -78.91 -38.22 -14.64
N LYS A 677 -78.98 -36.94 -14.36
CA LYS A 677 -77.83 -36.01 -14.37
C LYS A 677 -76.57 -36.57 -13.66
N GLU A 678 -76.77 -37.56 -12.76
CA GLU A 678 -75.72 -38.21 -11.96
C GLU A 678 -74.98 -39.33 -12.74
N GLU A 679 -75.66 -40.11 -13.58
CA GLU A 679 -75.03 -41.18 -14.40
C GLU A 679 -74.23 -40.63 -15.56
N VAL A 680 -74.61 -39.48 -16.11
CA VAL A 680 -73.82 -38.75 -17.11
C VAL A 680 -72.59 -38.17 -16.47
N LYS A 681 -72.70 -37.67 -15.24
CA LYS A 681 -71.51 -37.16 -14.48
C LYS A 681 -70.50 -38.28 -14.19
N THR A 682 -70.95 -39.47 -13.85
CA THR A 682 -70.04 -40.58 -13.47
C THR A 682 -69.31 -41.15 -14.69
N LYS A 683 -69.95 -41.37 -15.81
CA LYS A 683 -69.34 -41.86 -17.08
C LYS A 683 -68.36 -40.84 -17.63
N VAL A 684 -68.65 -39.51 -17.56
CA VAL A 684 -67.74 -38.45 -17.99
C VAL A 684 -66.54 -38.33 -17.05
N LYS A 685 -66.76 -38.61 -15.76
CA LYS A 685 -65.68 -38.57 -14.78
C LYS A 685 -64.61 -39.67 -14.96
N GLU A 686 -65.08 -40.87 -15.36
CA GLU A 686 -64.20 -42.01 -15.68
C GLU A 686 -63.46 -41.83 -17.01
N GLU A 687 -64.14 -41.35 -18.05
CA GLU A 687 -63.49 -41.07 -19.35
C GLU A 687 -62.44 -39.95 -19.26
N VAL A 688 -62.69 -38.96 -18.41
CA VAL A 688 -61.73 -37.91 -18.12
C VAL A 688 -60.51 -38.43 -17.39
N LYS A 689 -60.69 -39.36 -16.43
CA LYS A 689 -59.60 -39.95 -15.66
C LYS A 689 -58.69 -40.83 -16.53
N THR A 690 -59.28 -41.58 -17.45
CA THR A 690 -58.55 -42.45 -18.38
C THR A 690 -57.77 -41.62 -19.42
N LYS A 691 -58.35 -40.59 -20.02
CA LYS A 691 -57.70 -39.73 -20.99
C LYS A 691 -56.62 -38.84 -20.36
N ALA A 692 -56.77 -38.42 -19.09
CA ALA A 692 -55.67 -37.69 -18.35
C ALA A 692 -54.49 -38.62 -18.06
N SER A 693 -54.76 -39.91 -17.76
CA SER A 693 -53.73 -40.92 -17.54
C SER A 693 -52.98 -41.26 -18.84
N ASP A 694 -53.67 -41.33 -19.98
CA ASP A 694 -53.06 -41.60 -21.28
C ASP A 694 -52.23 -40.42 -21.79
N LEU A 695 -52.61 -39.16 -21.50
CA LEU A 695 -51.86 -37.96 -21.75
C LEU A 695 -50.54 -37.93 -20.94
N LEU A 696 -50.60 -38.31 -19.68
CA LEU A 696 -49.43 -38.41 -18.83
C LEU A 696 -48.46 -39.51 -19.29
N ASN A 697 -48.98 -40.67 -19.67
CA ASN A 697 -48.21 -41.80 -20.21
C ASN A 697 -47.56 -41.49 -21.57
N GLY A 698 -48.21 -40.70 -22.44
CA GLY A 698 -47.70 -40.26 -23.73
C GLY A 698 -46.51 -39.25 -23.56
N PHE A 699 -46.55 -38.47 -22.49
CA PHE A 699 -45.49 -37.51 -22.17
C PHE A 699 -44.20 -38.18 -21.65
N PHE A 700 -44.33 -39.30 -20.92
CA PHE A 700 -43.20 -39.98 -20.27
C PHE A 700 -42.68 -41.21 -21.00
N ASN A 701 -43.43 -41.81 -21.95
CA ASN A 701 -43.06 -43.02 -22.64
C ASN A 701 -42.74 -42.88 -24.15
N LYS A 702 -41.84 -41.96 -24.52
CA LYS A 702 -41.05 -42.12 -25.75
C LYS A 702 -39.94 -43.15 -25.47
N LYS A 703 -40.24 -44.45 -25.66
CA LYS A 703 -39.25 -45.51 -25.69
C LYS A 703 -38.13 -45.16 -26.67
N LYS A 704 -36.88 -45.23 -26.19
CA LYS A 704 -35.69 -45.30 -27.05
C LYS A 704 -35.89 -46.47 -28.06
N LYS A 705 -35.82 -46.18 -29.37
CA LYS A 705 -35.55 -47.19 -30.37
C LYS A 705 -34.22 -47.85 -30.09
N PRO A 706 -34.07 -49.17 -30.13
CA PRO A 706 -32.78 -49.84 -30.02
C PRO A 706 -31.89 -49.41 -31.20
N ALA A 707 -30.65 -49.10 -30.92
CA ALA A 707 -29.63 -48.91 -31.93
C ALA A 707 -29.36 -50.26 -32.59
N ASP A 708 -29.47 -50.30 -33.90
CA ASP A 708 -29.12 -51.43 -34.75
C ASP A 708 -27.61 -51.58 -34.79
N THR A 709 -27.13 -52.66 -34.20
CA THR A 709 -25.71 -53.05 -34.25
C THR A 709 -25.49 -53.87 -35.52
N THR A 710 -25.11 -53.24 -36.60
CA THR A 710 -24.43 -53.90 -37.71
C THR A 710 -22.93 -53.75 -37.57
N LYS A 711 -22.30 -54.87 -37.28
CA LYS A 711 -20.87 -55.12 -37.46
C LYS A 711 -20.53 -54.95 -38.95
N VAL A 712 -19.46 -54.20 -39.22
CA VAL A 712 -18.63 -54.47 -40.41
C VAL A 712 -17.14 -54.36 -39.98
N ASN A 713 -16.39 -55.30 -40.44
CA ASN A 713 -14.99 -55.73 -40.26
C ASN A 713 -13.93 -54.62 -40.06
#